data_430d0651263f4435b0ae13bc7156f492
#
_entry.id   430d0651263f4435b0ae13bc7156f492
#
_cell.length_a   1.000
_cell.length_b   1.000
_cell.length_c   1.000
_cell.angle_alpha   90.00
_cell.angle_beta   90.00
_cell.angle_gamma   90.00
#
_symmetry.space_group_name_H-M   'P 1'
#
loop_
_entity.id
_entity.type
_entity.pdbx_description
1 polymer ?
#
loop_
_entity_poly.entity_id
_entity_poly.type
_entity_poly.pdbx_seq_one_letter_code
_entity_poly.pdbx_strand_id
1 'polypeptide(L)'
;MTVSPQASYQSVALRILGAERSAWTLRDSETWCMVTPVGYRPRRQGWKLHLSATVGSAHQVLRGAAGVLVAHGCAFKFAVSPRVTADLTSVRAPREHSGKFLTVYPADDDQLRTLAEELHRATLGLPGPAILSDRRYRPDSLVHYRFGCFSPPRELDDEGFYRGRLQAPDGTLTTDERNAWFSPPAWARPPFDPPVRAGGRRDRGGPVLIAGRYLVREAVRHSNRGGVYRARDEHTGEDVLLKEARAHVGAQPGGSDARDWLRYEAGVLARLAPQGMAPAPREVFEAGGHVFLAEDLIDGENLHRWSAEEASRNGGLLPVPAAWRLARELTRLVGDVHAAGFVLRDLKPTNVVMRPDGTPVLVDLECAVRTGTTVHVAGTQGFTAPEHLSGAGTGPAPGPEADCFSLGATLLHATAGINPLLAPDAPPARSAGDRLAVMVEAAAGDCPALAALAPLVLGLTADAPARWPLEKAAAFLRAGTGAETGTRTPVGAVTAAGAGTATEAGTAAEAGTSARGKARARVRARTGIGPPAAAESPGAPLPLLQGSALDRLLHDGLGLIAATADPEAVHLWPRPRSLPEGDPCNVQQGAAGVLAVLDRAVRTGEAPALLPLLRTAAHWIDAQLALPGRVLPGLYFGRSGTAWALHDAALTLGDPGLADRARAYALRIPLEWPDPDVCHGLAGAGTAQLHLWHATGDPRFAERASQCADGVLRRTMEAEGGVDWLPGPPHRRELAGSASYGFAHGVAGLVAFLLAAGRDLDRPELVDIAIGGGHALCAVAERRGDIAVWPKGPGRTERQGLDFWCNGASGIGTALVRLWQVTGDPLFREYAERAARAAHRDRWRVGPGSCHGVAGNAQLLVDLADMTSDAAYRDQAAEAAYCLYARAAVLQDGRLAVPDDTLREFCVSYQVGLAGALDLLLRLKHGGGRPWMTDRTSRAERTSRVERTSRADRTGPRTAGPRPGPGGGGGRGGTGPATAGTAGDR
;
A
#
# COMPACT_ATOMS: atom_id res chain seq x y z
N MET A 1 9.80 -21.30 -39.84
CA MET A 1 8.57 -21.99 -39.41
C MET A 1 7.80 -20.99 -38.54
N THR A 2 6.75 -20.37 -39.06
CA THR A 2 5.87 -19.46 -38.35
C THR A 2 5.11 -20.26 -37.32
N VAL A 3 5.39 -20.01 -36.03
CA VAL A 3 4.61 -20.56 -34.91
C VAL A 3 3.18 -20.02 -35.03
N SER A 4 2.24 -20.92 -35.30
CA SER A 4 0.80 -20.63 -35.28
C SER A 4 0.44 -19.97 -33.93
N PRO A 5 -0.36 -18.91 -33.89
CA PRO A 5 -0.77 -18.31 -32.62
C PRO A 5 -1.46 -19.36 -31.77
N GLN A 6 -0.92 -19.66 -30.58
CA GLN A 6 -1.53 -20.63 -29.66
C GLN A 6 -2.96 -20.19 -29.38
N ALA A 7 -3.90 -21.13 -29.61
CA ALA A 7 -5.31 -20.89 -29.33
C ALA A 7 -5.52 -20.38 -27.90
N SER A 8 -6.35 -19.37 -27.68
CA SER A 8 -6.66 -18.86 -26.33
C SER A 8 -7.25 -20.01 -25.47
N TYR A 9 -7.03 -19.96 -24.15
CA TYR A 9 -7.63 -20.97 -23.24
C TYR A 9 -9.15 -21.06 -23.42
N GLN A 10 -9.82 -19.93 -23.63
CA GLN A 10 -11.25 -19.88 -23.92
C GLN A 10 -11.60 -20.65 -25.20
N SER A 11 -10.82 -20.55 -26.28
CA SER A 11 -11.03 -21.29 -27.51
C SER A 11 -10.83 -22.79 -27.34
N VAL A 12 -10.00 -23.23 -26.39
CA VAL A 12 -9.88 -24.64 -26.00
C VAL A 12 -11.15 -25.12 -25.32
N ALA A 13 -11.65 -24.36 -24.34
CA ALA A 13 -12.90 -24.68 -23.64
C ALA A 13 -14.09 -24.74 -24.61
N LEU A 14 -14.25 -23.75 -25.49
CA LEU A 14 -15.32 -23.70 -26.48
C LEU A 14 -15.28 -24.88 -27.45
N ARG A 15 -14.11 -25.35 -27.90
CA ARG A 15 -14.00 -26.55 -28.74
C ARG A 15 -14.44 -27.82 -28.03
N ILE A 16 -14.17 -27.94 -26.73
CA ILE A 16 -14.57 -29.10 -25.93
C ILE A 16 -16.09 -29.11 -25.73
N LEU A 17 -16.68 -27.96 -25.48
CA LEU A 17 -18.14 -27.82 -25.38
C LEU A 17 -18.85 -28.17 -26.68
N GLY A 18 -18.24 -27.90 -27.83
CA GLY A 18 -18.74 -28.33 -29.15
C GLY A 18 -20.24 -28.11 -29.37
N ALA A 19 -20.98 -29.20 -29.67
CA ALA A 19 -22.42 -29.18 -29.89
C ALA A 19 -23.25 -28.89 -28.61
N GLU A 20 -22.68 -29.12 -27.44
CA GLU A 20 -23.32 -28.87 -26.13
C GLU A 20 -23.15 -27.42 -25.64
N ARG A 21 -22.59 -26.54 -26.46
CA ARG A 21 -22.28 -25.15 -26.07
C ARG A 21 -23.48 -24.39 -25.52
N SER A 22 -24.70 -24.66 -26.00
CA SER A 22 -25.94 -24.01 -25.54
C SER A 22 -26.35 -24.44 -24.12
N ALA A 23 -25.88 -25.58 -23.64
CA ALA A 23 -26.10 -26.05 -22.28
C ALA A 23 -25.14 -25.46 -21.24
N TRP A 24 -24.21 -24.60 -21.67
CA TRP A 24 -23.17 -24.05 -20.82
C TRP A 24 -23.07 -22.53 -20.90
N THR A 25 -22.71 -21.89 -19.78
CA THR A 25 -22.45 -20.46 -19.69
C THR A 25 -20.96 -20.24 -19.44
N LEU A 26 -20.33 -19.33 -20.20
CA LEU A 26 -18.98 -18.85 -19.96
C LEU A 26 -19.05 -17.38 -19.53
N ARG A 27 -18.34 -17.05 -18.45
CA ARG A 27 -18.21 -15.67 -17.95
C ARG A 27 -16.76 -15.40 -17.61
N ASP A 28 -16.20 -14.37 -18.26
CA ASP A 28 -14.84 -13.92 -18.03
C ASP A 28 -14.81 -12.84 -16.96
N SER A 29 -13.74 -12.85 -16.18
CA SER A 29 -13.28 -11.76 -15.32
C SER A 29 -11.81 -11.43 -15.66
N GLU A 30 -11.21 -10.47 -14.99
CA GLU A 30 -9.79 -10.13 -15.20
C GLU A 30 -8.85 -11.34 -14.98
N THR A 31 -9.21 -12.25 -14.08
CA THR A 31 -8.35 -13.38 -13.68
C THR A 31 -8.89 -14.73 -14.16
N TRP A 32 -10.21 -14.92 -14.19
CA TRP A 32 -10.83 -16.24 -14.34
C TRP A 32 -11.86 -16.28 -15.47
N CYS A 33 -11.86 -17.37 -16.21
CA CYS A 33 -12.98 -17.78 -17.05
C CYS A 33 -13.79 -18.85 -16.30
N MET A 34 -15.04 -18.54 -15.96
CA MET A 34 -15.97 -19.44 -15.26
C MET A 34 -16.85 -20.16 -16.28
N VAL A 35 -16.92 -21.49 -16.18
CA VAL A 35 -17.71 -22.38 -17.05
C VAL A 35 -18.70 -23.13 -16.19
N THR A 36 -20.00 -22.92 -16.46
CA THR A 36 -21.08 -23.53 -15.64
C THR A 36 -22.18 -24.09 -16.54
N PRO A 37 -22.78 -25.24 -16.18
CA PRO A 37 -24.01 -25.71 -16.81
C PRO A 37 -25.13 -24.66 -16.69
N VAL A 38 -26.01 -24.56 -17.67
CA VAL A 38 -27.20 -23.71 -17.58
C VAL A 38 -28.08 -24.21 -16.39
N GLY A 39 -28.49 -23.25 -15.56
CA GLY A 39 -29.25 -23.58 -14.34
C GLY A 39 -28.37 -24.00 -13.14
N TYR A 40 -27.04 -23.93 -13.25
CA TYR A 40 -26.12 -24.24 -12.16
C TYR A 40 -26.44 -23.46 -10.87
N ARG A 41 -26.59 -24.18 -9.77
CA ARG A 41 -26.73 -23.61 -8.42
C ARG A 41 -25.52 -24.04 -7.58
N PRO A 42 -24.61 -23.11 -7.20
CA PRO A 42 -23.45 -23.46 -6.41
C PRO A 42 -23.85 -23.90 -5.00
N ARG A 43 -23.17 -24.91 -4.46
CA ARG A 43 -23.17 -25.19 -3.00
C ARG A 43 -22.62 -23.93 -2.28
N ARG A 44 -23.05 -23.69 -1.07
CA ARG A 44 -22.49 -22.62 -0.23
C ARG A 44 -21.01 -22.86 0.05
N GLN A 45 -20.67 -24.09 0.43
CA GLN A 45 -19.32 -24.53 0.81
C GLN A 45 -19.16 -26.04 0.58
N GLY A 46 -17.92 -26.51 0.56
CA GLY A 46 -17.60 -27.92 0.41
C GLY A 46 -16.17 -28.16 0.00
N TRP A 47 -15.86 -29.43 -0.23
CA TRP A 47 -14.61 -29.85 -0.82
C TRP A 47 -14.60 -29.49 -2.31
N LYS A 48 -13.53 -28.84 -2.76
CA LYS A 48 -13.28 -28.49 -4.16
C LYS A 48 -11.93 -29.01 -4.59
N LEU A 49 -11.77 -29.22 -5.93
CA LEU A 49 -10.50 -29.63 -6.48
C LEU A 49 -9.81 -28.43 -7.16
N HIS A 50 -8.51 -28.41 -7.07
CA HIS A 50 -7.67 -27.50 -7.83
C HIS A 50 -6.65 -28.29 -8.65
N LEU A 51 -6.45 -27.89 -9.90
CA LEU A 51 -5.39 -28.41 -10.73
C LEU A 51 -4.33 -27.34 -10.93
N SER A 52 -3.08 -27.72 -10.76
CA SER A 52 -1.94 -26.88 -11.08
C SER A 52 -1.49 -27.08 -12.52
N ALA A 53 -0.84 -26.05 -13.09
CA ALA A 53 -0.20 -26.12 -14.39
C ALA A 53 0.95 -25.11 -14.46
N THR A 54 1.92 -25.37 -15.31
CA THR A 54 2.87 -24.36 -15.82
C THR A 54 2.27 -23.67 -17.03
N VAL A 55 2.85 -22.53 -17.47
CA VAL A 55 2.45 -21.89 -18.74
C VAL A 55 2.55 -22.88 -19.92
N GLY A 56 3.60 -23.73 -19.92
CA GLY A 56 3.82 -24.72 -20.98
C GLY A 56 2.83 -25.88 -20.98
N SER A 57 2.35 -26.32 -19.81
CA SER A 57 1.41 -27.44 -19.67
C SER A 57 -0.07 -27.03 -19.66
N ALA A 58 -0.36 -25.74 -19.46
CA ALA A 58 -1.71 -25.23 -19.20
C ALA A 58 -2.75 -25.65 -20.27
N HIS A 59 -2.38 -25.59 -21.55
CA HIS A 59 -3.28 -26.01 -22.63
C HIS A 59 -3.64 -27.50 -22.56
N GLN A 60 -2.67 -28.36 -22.23
CA GLN A 60 -2.87 -29.80 -22.12
C GLN A 60 -3.69 -30.13 -20.87
N VAL A 61 -3.36 -29.50 -19.73
CA VAL A 61 -4.13 -29.62 -18.48
C VAL A 61 -5.59 -29.21 -18.68
N LEU A 62 -5.81 -28.01 -19.31
CA LEU A 62 -7.19 -27.54 -19.59
C LEU A 62 -7.94 -28.50 -20.51
N ARG A 63 -7.29 -28.99 -21.57
CA ARG A 63 -7.94 -29.90 -22.51
C ARG A 63 -8.36 -31.20 -21.83
N GLY A 64 -7.48 -31.83 -21.07
CA GLY A 64 -7.78 -33.07 -20.34
C GLY A 64 -8.84 -32.85 -19.28
N ALA A 65 -8.67 -31.82 -18.43
CA ALA A 65 -9.60 -31.55 -17.35
C ALA A 65 -11.00 -31.12 -17.83
N ALA A 66 -11.08 -30.23 -18.82
CA ALA A 66 -12.38 -29.75 -19.31
C ALA A 66 -13.17 -30.88 -19.98
N GLY A 67 -12.52 -31.81 -20.67
CA GLY A 67 -13.21 -33.00 -21.25
C GLY A 67 -13.90 -33.81 -20.17
N VAL A 68 -13.21 -34.12 -19.08
CA VAL A 68 -13.78 -34.83 -17.91
C VAL A 68 -14.92 -34.03 -17.28
N LEU A 69 -14.68 -32.72 -17.01
CA LEU A 69 -15.64 -31.88 -16.29
C LEU A 69 -16.94 -31.67 -17.06
N VAL A 70 -16.85 -31.52 -18.39
CA VAL A 70 -18.01 -31.38 -19.25
C VAL A 70 -18.83 -32.69 -19.28
N ALA A 71 -18.17 -33.85 -19.41
CA ALA A 71 -18.81 -35.13 -19.38
C ALA A 71 -19.60 -35.42 -18.09
N HIS A 72 -19.13 -34.85 -16.97
CA HIS A 72 -19.79 -34.98 -15.65
C HIS A 72 -20.72 -33.80 -15.32
N GLY A 73 -20.96 -32.87 -16.20
CA GLY A 73 -21.82 -31.71 -15.96
C GLY A 73 -21.30 -30.82 -14.79
N CYS A 74 -20.00 -30.83 -14.49
CA CYS A 74 -19.44 -30.18 -13.33
C CYS A 74 -18.95 -28.75 -13.66
N ALA A 75 -19.34 -27.79 -12.84
CA ALA A 75 -18.88 -26.41 -12.95
C ALA A 75 -17.39 -26.26 -12.62
N PHE A 76 -16.68 -25.40 -13.35
CA PHE A 76 -15.26 -25.13 -13.12
C PHE A 76 -14.87 -23.72 -13.57
N LYS A 77 -13.68 -23.27 -13.15
CA LYS A 77 -13.04 -22.05 -13.65
C LYS A 77 -11.56 -22.29 -13.92
N PHE A 78 -10.99 -21.52 -14.83
CA PHE A 78 -9.56 -21.58 -15.15
C PHE A 78 -8.99 -20.18 -15.38
N ALA A 79 -7.66 -20.05 -15.26
CA ALA A 79 -6.96 -18.79 -15.52
C ALA A 79 -7.26 -18.27 -16.92
N VAL A 80 -7.69 -17.02 -17.09
CA VAL A 80 -8.22 -16.47 -18.35
C VAL A 80 -7.18 -16.41 -19.45
N SER A 81 -5.88 -16.35 -19.12
CA SER A 81 -4.79 -16.19 -20.10
C SER A 81 -3.46 -16.80 -19.61
N PRO A 82 -2.50 -17.04 -20.56
CA PRO A 82 -1.15 -17.45 -20.22
C PRO A 82 -0.43 -16.47 -19.27
N ARG A 83 -0.68 -15.16 -19.41
CA ARG A 83 -0.15 -14.14 -18.50
C ARG A 83 -0.64 -14.36 -17.06
N VAL A 84 -1.93 -14.55 -16.87
CA VAL A 84 -2.48 -14.84 -15.54
C VAL A 84 -1.92 -16.16 -14.97
N THR A 85 -1.73 -17.19 -15.82
CA THR A 85 -1.09 -18.43 -15.38
C THR A 85 0.35 -18.18 -14.91
N ALA A 86 1.12 -17.37 -15.65
CA ALA A 86 2.47 -16.98 -15.28
C ALA A 86 2.49 -16.22 -13.93
N ASP A 87 1.57 -15.28 -13.75
CA ASP A 87 1.43 -14.51 -12.51
C ASP A 87 1.12 -15.42 -11.31
N LEU A 88 0.17 -16.35 -11.45
CA LEU A 88 -0.24 -17.33 -10.43
C LEU A 88 0.86 -18.34 -10.07
N THR A 89 1.82 -18.58 -10.95
CA THR A 89 2.94 -19.53 -10.73
C THR A 89 4.28 -18.84 -10.52
N SER A 90 4.30 -17.50 -10.55
CA SER A 90 5.54 -16.72 -10.40
C SER A 90 6.16 -16.88 -9.02
N VAL A 91 7.46 -16.62 -8.91
CA VAL A 91 8.18 -16.62 -7.62
C VAL A 91 7.65 -15.58 -6.62
N ARG A 92 6.94 -14.56 -7.11
CA ARG A 92 6.34 -13.47 -6.32
C ARG A 92 4.86 -13.69 -6.02
N ALA A 93 4.23 -14.75 -6.54
CA ALA A 93 2.81 -15.04 -6.29
C ALA A 93 2.57 -15.24 -4.79
N PRO A 94 1.44 -14.76 -4.23
CA PRO A 94 1.05 -15.05 -2.86
C PRO A 94 0.95 -16.58 -2.66
N ARG A 95 1.61 -17.09 -1.63
CA ARG A 95 1.77 -18.54 -1.40
C ARG A 95 0.45 -19.29 -1.28
N GLU A 96 -0.54 -18.67 -0.70
CA GLU A 96 -1.90 -19.21 -0.49
C GLU A 96 -2.73 -19.29 -1.78
N HIS A 97 -2.34 -18.53 -2.81
CA HIS A 97 -3.01 -18.52 -4.12
C HIS A 97 -2.22 -19.23 -5.21
N SER A 98 -0.93 -19.45 -4.97
CA SER A 98 -0.01 -19.95 -5.99
C SER A 98 -0.39 -21.34 -6.52
N GLY A 99 -0.16 -21.53 -7.83
CA GLY A 99 -0.32 -22.79 -8.53
C GLY A 99 -1.74 -23.18 -8.92
N LYS A 100 -2.77 -22.42 -8.53
CA LYS A 100 -4.17 -22.72 -8.81
C LYS A 100 -4.55 -22.32 -10.24
N PHE A 101 -4.29 -23.17 -11.19
CA PHE A 101 -4.63 -22.93 -12.60
C PHE A 101 -6.12 -23.15 -12.90
N LEU A 102 -6.71 -24.26 -12.36
CA LEU A 102 -8.09 -24.61 -12.58
C LEU A 102 -8.75 -25.01 -11.26
N THR A 103 -9.99 -24.57 -11.01
CA THR A 103 -10.82 -24.91 -9.84
C THR A 103 -12.07 -25.63 -10.26
N VAL A 104 -12.42 -26.73 -9.61
CA VAL A 104 -13.58 -27.57 -9.85
C VAL A 104 -14.56 -27.44 -8.68
N TYR A 105 -15.86 -27.33 -8.97
CA TYR A 105 -16.95 -27.16 -8.01
C TYR A 105 -17.90 -28.35 -8.04
N PRO A 106 -17.56 -29.50 -7.42
CA PRO A 106 -18.41 -30.67 -7.44
C PRO A 106 -19.76 -30.44 -6.76
N ALA A 107 -20.82 -31.11 -7.28
CA ALA A 107 -22.15 -31.01 -6.72
C ALA A 107 -22.24 -31.66 -5.33
N ASP A 108 -21.49 -32.74 -5.09
CA ASP A 108 -21.41 -33.47 -3.83
C ASP A 108 -20.00 -34.10 -3.67
N ASP A 109 -19.82 -34.83 -2.57
CA ASP A 109 -18.53 -35.44 -2.24
C ASP A 109 -18.28 -36.75 -2.99
N ASP A 110 -19.33 -37.40 -3.56
CA ASP A 110 -19.16 -38.60 -4.41
C ASP A 110 -18.70 -38.20 -5.81
N GLN A 111 -19.28 -37.15 -6.37
CA GLN A 111 -18.76 -36.54 -7.61
C GLN A 111 -17.32 -36.07 -7.45
N LEU A 112 -16.99 -35.48 -6.28
CA LEU A 112 -15.60 -35.05 -5.99
C LEU A 112 -14.62 -36.23 -6.07
N ARG A 113 -14.98 -37.39 -5.49
CA ARG A 113 -14.12 -38.59 -5.48
C ARG A 113 -13.89 -39.14 -6.90
N THR A 114 -14.97 -39.23 -7.68
CA THR A 114 -14.93 -39.66 -9.07
C THR A 114 -14.04 -38.72 -9.91
N LEU A 115 -14.32 -37.43 -9.80
CA LEU A 115 -13.57 -36.42 -10.55
C LEU A 115 -12.08 -36.35 -10.17
N ALA A 116 -11.75 -36.56 -8.88
CA ALA A 116 -10.34 -36.54 -8.47
C ALA A 116 -9.51 -37.64 -9.18
N GLU A 117 -10.07 -38.84 -9.32
CA GLU A 117 -9.41 -39.97 -10.00
C GLU A 117 -9.32 -39.75 -11.51
N GLU A 118 -10.43 -39.31 -12.14
CA GLU A 118 -10.47 -39.13 -13.59
C GLU A 118 -9.59 -37.94 -14.04
N LEU A 119 -9.60 -36.84 -13.30
CA LEU A 119 -8.74 -35.69 -13.54
C LEU A 119 -7.26 -36.02 -13.34
N HIS A 120 -6.96 -36.85 -12.32
CA HIS A 120 -5.60 -37.35 -12.13
C HIS A 120 -5.12 -38.11 -13.37
N ARG A 121 -5.92 -39.08 -13.86
CA ARG A 121 -5.56 -39.86 -15.08
C ARG A 121 -5.42 -38.97 -16.31
N ALA A 122 -6.33 -38.00 -16.48
CA ALA A 122 -6.34 -37.11 -17.63
C ALA A 122 -5.16 -36.11 -17.65
N THR A 123 -4.50 -35.90 -16.51
CA THR A 123 -3.38 -34.94 -16.39
C THR A 123 -2.08 -35.56 -15.89
N LEU A 124 -2.03 -36.89 -15.82
CA LEU A 124 -0.86 -37.63 -15.34
C LEU A 124 0.38 -37.32 -16.20
N GLY A 125 1.51 -37.10 -15.54
CA GLY A 125 2.80 -36.81 -16.20
C GLY A 125 2.95 -35.37 -16.69
N LEU A 126 1.94 -34.52 -16.61
CA LEU A 126 2.08 -33.10 -16.94
C LEU A 126 2.73 -32.31 -15.78
N PRO A 127 3.59 -31.29 -16.08
CA PRO A 127 4.24 -30.50 -15.05
C PRO A 127 3.33 -29.42 -14.47
N GLY A 128 3.44 -29.23 -13.15
CA GLY A 128 2.76 -28.17 -12.41
C GLY A 128 3.24 -28.05 -10.97
N PRO A 129 3.27 -26.84 -10.38
CA PRO A 129 3.75 -26.63 -9.01
C PRO A 129 2.78 -27.23 -7.98
N ALA A 130 3.29 -27.58 -6.81
CA ALA A 130 2.44 -27.94 -5.68
C ALA A 130 1.65 -26.71 -5.18
N ILE A 131 0.37 -26.91 -4.87
CA ILE A 131 -0.51 -25.87 -4.28
C ILE A 131 -0.40 -25.96 -2.76
N LEU A 132 0.21 -24.97 -2.12
CA LEU A 132 0.57 -25.04 -0.70
C LEU A 132 -0.64 -25.06 0.24
N SER A 133 -1.68 -24.31 -0.09
CA SER A 133 -2.92 -24.25 0.72
C SER A 133 -3.76 -25.52 0.67
N ASP A 134 -3.43 -26.44 -0.24
CA ASP A 134 -4.22 -27.63 -0.54
C ASP A 134 -3.45 -28.91 -0.22
N ARG A 135 -4.14 -30.03 -0.11
CA ARG A 135 -3.52 -31.34 -0.07
C ARG A 135 -3.56 -31.98 -1.44
N ARG A 136 -2.42 -32.49 -1.89
CA ARG A 136 -2.32 -33.22 -3.15
C ARG A 136 -3.07 -34.54 -3.07
N TYR A 137 -3.81 -34.90 -4.11
CA TYR A 137 -4.60 -36.15 -4.18
C TYR A 137 -3.72 -37.38 -4.13
N ARG A 138 -2.68 -37.44 -4.98
CA ARG A 138 -1.61 -38.47 -4.99
C ARG A 138 -0.26 -37.78 -5.13
N PRO A 139 0.85 -38.42 -4.75
CA PRO A 139 2.19 -37.79 -4.81
C PRO A 139 2.57 -37.22 -6.17
N ASP A 140 2.15 -37.86 -7.27
CA ASP A 140 2.40 -37.52 -8.66
C ASP A 140 1.26 -36.76 -9.36
N SER A 141 0.20 -36.42 -8.62
CA SER A 141 -1.01 -35.79 -9.18
C SER A 141 -0.90 -34.28 -9.28
N LEU A 142 -1.45 -33.68 -10.35
CA LEU A 142 -1.71 -32.24 -10.42
C LEU A 142 -2.97 -31.85 -9.66
N VAL A 143 -3.83 -32.84 -9.30
CA VAL A 143 -5.06 -32.61 -8.56
C VAL A 143 -4.73 -32.42 -7.08
N HIS A 144 -5.30 -31.33 -6.53
CA HIS A 144 -5.24 -31.00 -5.10
C HIS A 144 -6.67 -30.77 -4.61
N TYR A 145 -6.89 -30.86 -3.29
CA TYR A 145 -8.20 -30.64 -2.70
C TYR A 145 -8.13 -29.76 -1.45
N ARG A 146 -9.17 -28.92 -1.28
CA ARG A 146 -9.33 -28.00 -0.17
C ARG A 146 -10.81 -27.81 0.15
N PHE A 147 -11.14 -27.68 1.45
CA PHE A 147 -12.46 -27.23 1.89
C PHE A 147 -12.56 -25.72 1.82
N GLY A 148 -13.69 -25.17 1.36
CA GLY A 148 -13.89 -23.72 1.31
C GLY A 148 -15.23 -23.30 0.70
N CYS A 149 -15.49 -22.00 0.66
CA CYS A 149 -16.68 -21.43 0.06
C CYS A 149 -16.70 -21.63 -1.47
N PHE A 150 -17.85 -22.04 -2.03
CA PHE A 150 -18.10 -22.08 -3.47
C PHE A 150 -18.71 -20.76 -3.93
N SER A 151 -19.70 -20.27 -3.19
CA SER A 151 -20.32 -18.96 -3.37
C SER A 151 -20.37 -18.28 -2.00
N PRO A 152 -19.33 -17.53 -1.64
CA PRO A 152 -19.33 -16.83 -0.35
C PRO A 152 -20.44 -15.79 -0.34
N PRO A 153 -21.22 -15.68 0.76
CA PRO A 153 -22.07 -14.53 0.95
C PRO A 153 -21.18 -13.26 0.94
N ARG A 154 -21.67 -12.19 0.33
CA ARG A 154 -21.02 -10.88 0.38
C ARG A 154 -21.30 -10.24 1.74
N GLU A 155 -20.67 -10.72 2.78
CA GLU A 155 -20.71 -10.12 4.11
C GLU A 155 -19.34 -9.56 4.50
N LEU A 156 -19.36 -8.36 5.03
CA LEU A 156 -18.16 -7.75 5.59
C LEU A 156 -17.77 -8.48 6.88
N ASP A 157 -16.50 -8.76 7.06
CA ASP A 157 -15.94 -9.15 8.35
C ASP A 157 -15.83 -7.94 9.29
N ASP A 158 -15.33 -8.14 10.52
CA ASP A 158 -15.18 -7.05 11.50
C ASP A 158 -14.11 -6.02 11.07
N GLU A 159 -13.22 -6.41 10.15
CA GLU A 159 -12.18 -5.54 9.59
C GLU A 159 -12.67 -4.74 8.36
N GLY A 160 -13.92 -4.96 7.91
CA GLY A 160 -14.52 -4.23 6.80
C GLY A 160 -14.19 -4.78 5.41
N PHE A 161 -13.75 -6.03 5.33
CA PHE A 161 -13.46 -6.71 4.07
C PHE A 161 -14.47 -7.81 3.76
N TYR A 162 -14.73 -8.05 2.47
CA TYR A 162 -15.54 -9.16 2.02
C TYR A 162 -14.74 -10.45 2.07
N ARG A 163 -14.94 -11.23 3.13
CA ARG A 163 -14.32 -12.56 3.27
C ARG A 163 -15.35 -13.67 3.18
N GLY A 164 -14.98 -14.78 2.54
CA GLY A 164 -15.79 -15.99 2.54
C GLY A 164 -15.96 -16.52 3.96
N ARG A 165 -17.20 -16.82 4.37
CA ARG A 165 -17.48 -17.44 5.67
C ARG A 165 -17.97 -18.86 5.49
N LEU A 166 -17.42 -19.78 6.28
CA LEU A 166 -17.82 -21.17 6.40
C LEU A 166 -18.80 -21.29 7.54
N GLN A 167 -19.85 -22.08 7.36
CA GLN A 167 -20.82 -22.40 8.39
C GLN A 167 -20.53 -23.79 8.95
N ALA A 168 -20.23 -23.87 10.23
CA ALA A 168 -20.08 -25.11 10.95
C ALA A 168 -21.44 -25.81 11.12
N PRO A 169 -21.49 -27.13 11.44
CA PRO A 169 -22.73 -27.87 11.62
C PRO A 169 -23.66 -27.32 12.71
N ASP A 170 -23.11 -26.64 13.72
CA ASP A 170 -23.86 -25.96 14.79
C ASP A 170 -24.38 -24.57 14.39
N GLY A 171 -24.14 -24.13 13.13
CA GLY A 171 -24.53 -22.82 12.62
C GLY A 171 -23.50 -21.73 12.80
N THR A 172 -22.43 -21.96 13.57
CA THR A 172 -21.34 -20.97 13.80
C THR A 172 -20.65 -20.61 12.49
N LEU A 173 -20.43 -19.31 12.28
CA LEU A 173 -19.72 -18.77 11.10
C LEU A 173 -18.25 -18.55 11.41
N THR A 174 -17.36 -19.17 10.62
CA THR A 174 -15.91 -18.99 10.67
C THR A 174 -15.38 -18.45 9.34
N THR A 175 -14.25 -17.78 9.36
CA THR A 175 -13.62 -17.29 8.12
C THR A 175 -13.07 -18.45 7.27
N ASP A 176 -13.25 -18.40 5.93
CA ASP A 176 -12.59 -19.31 4.98
C ASP A 176 -11.10 -18.91 4.86
N GLU A 177 -10.31 -19.27 5.86
CA GLU A 177 -8.88 -18.95 5.91
C GLU A 177 -8.13 -19.65 4.77
N ARG A 178 -7.28 -18.87 4.07
CA ARG A 178 -6.41 -19.37 3.01
C ARG A 178 -4.96 -19.34 3.47
N ASN A 179 -4.61 -20.30 4.30
CA ASN A 179 -3.23 -20.47 4.74
C ASN A 179 -2.34 -21.05 3.63
N ALA A 180 -1.04 -20.79 3.70
CA ALA A 180 -0.04 -21.42 2.80
C ALA A 180 0.29 -22.85 3.22
N TRP A 181 -0.64 -23.53 3.88
CA TRP A 181 -0.63 -24.95 4.28
C TRP A 181 -2.05 -25.47 4.35
N PHE A 182 -2.20 -26.78 4.24
CA PHE A 182 -3.50 -27.45 4.31
C PHE A 182 -4.11 -27.33 5.72
N SER A 183 -5.20 -26.58 5.84
CA SER A 183 -5.88 -26.24 7.11
C SER A 183 -7.40 -26.26 6.95
N PRO A 184 -8.02 -27.42 6.74
CA PRO A 184 -9.48 -27.50 6.72
C PRO A 184 -10.03 -27.23 8.12
N PRO A 185 -11.29 -26.72 8.24
CA PRO A 185 -11.96 -26.67 9.54
C PRO A 185 -11.98 -28.02 10.23
N ALA A 186 -11.86 -28.03 11.56
CA ALA A 186 -11.80 -29.27 12.34
C ALA A 186 -13.02 -30.20 12.14
N TRP A 187 -14.20 -29.62 11.85
CA TRP A 187 -15.43 -30.33 11.59
C TRP A 187 -15.56 -30.83 10.13
N ALA A 188 -14.71 -30.37 9.19
CA ALA A 188 -14.76 -30.82 7.80
C ALA A 188 -13.88 -32.08 7.61
N ARG A 189 -14.52 -33.25 7.61
CA ARG A 189 -13.81 -34.52 7.42
C ARG A 189 -13.20 -34.58 6.00
N PRO A 190 -11.86 -34.82 5.86
CA PRO A 190 -11.24 -34.97 4.56
C PRO A 190 -11.84 -36.10 3.73
N PRO A 191 -12.05 -35.89 2.40
CA PRO A 191 -12.71 -36.88 1.54
C PRO A 191 -11.80 -38.06 1.15
N PHE A 192 -10.50 -37.93 1.38
CA PHE A 192 -9.49 -38.95 1.08
C PHE A 192 -8.63 -39.25 2.31
N ASP A 193 -8.20 -40.47 2.44
CA ASP A 193 -7.23 -40.85 3.47
C ASP A 193 -5.91 -40.12 3.25
N PRO A 194 -5.23 -39.69 4.33
CA PRO A 194 -3.93 -39.06 4.17
C PRO A 194 -2.96 -40.05 3.49
N PRO A 195 -2.16 -39.59 2.52
CA PRO A 195 -1.17 -40.44 1.91
C PRO A 195 -0.24 -40.99 2.99
N VAL A 196 -0.01 -42.30 2.96
CA VAL A 196 0.92 -42.98 3.87
C VAL A 196 2.30 -42.33 3.71
N ARG A 197 2.74 -41.56 4.68
CA ARG A 197 4.09 -41.01 4.70
C ARG A 197 5.04 -42.13 5.06
N ALA A 198 5.97 -42.42 4.16
CA ALA A 198 7.16 -43.20 4.50
C ALA A 198 7.98 -42.37 5.53
N GLY A 199 7.88 -42.71 6.81
CA GLY A 199 8.57 -42.02 7.90
C GLY A 199 7.62 -41.30 8.85
N GLY A 200 7.65 -41.68 10.09
CA GLY A 200 6.82 -41.43 11.26
C GLY A 200 6.07 -40.10 11.39
N ARG A 201 5.03 -40.16 12.20
CA ARG A 201 4.22 -39.03 12.67
C ARG A 201 5.16 -37.91 13.17
N ARG A 202 5.30 -36.81 12.41
CA ARG A 202 5.98 -35.62 12.94
C ARG A 202 5.03 -34.99 13.96
N ASP A 203 5.45 -34.95 15.20
CA ASP A 203 4.82 -34.12 16.22
C ASP A 203 4.86 -32.66 15.75
N ARG A 204 3.75 -31.93 15.86
CA ARG A 204 3.70 -30.50 15.61
C ARG A 204 4.60 -29.84 16.64
N GLY A 205 5.78 -29.34 16.20
CA GLY A 205 6.74 -28.61 17.05
C GLY A 205 8.14 -29.25 17.18
N GLY A 206 8.41 -30.42 16.56
CA GLY A 206 9.76 -30.97 16.53
C GLY A 206 10.66 -30.32 15.51
N PRO A 207 11.99 -30.38 15.71
CA PRO A 207 12.98 -29.84 14.78
C PRO A 207 12.85 -30.47 13.39
N VAL A 208 12.97 -29.67 12.35
CA VAL A 208 12.87 -30.10 10.94
C VAL A 208 14.27 -30.47 10.43
N LEU A 209 14.47 -31.75 10.09
CA LEU A 209 15.72 -32.25 9.50
C LEU A 209 15.50 -32.40 7.99
N ILE A 210 16.20 -31.62 7.16
CA ILE A 210 16.14 -31.68 5.69
C ILE A 210 17.24 -32.62 5.21
N ALA A 211 16.87 -33.54 4.28
CA ALA A 211 17.76 -34.55 3.71
C ALA A 211 18.52 -35.42 4.76
N GLY A 212 17.99 -35.51 5.98
CA GLY A 212 18.66 -36.27 7.06
C GLY A 212 19.92 -35.59 7.62
N ARG A 213 20.26 -34.37 7.19
CA ARG A 213 21.51 -33.70 7.51
C ARG A 213 21.33 -32.28 8.07
N TYR A 214 20.48 -31.46 7.47
CA TYR A 214 20.36 -30.05 7.82
C TYR A 214 19.24 -29.81 8.82
N LEU A 215 19.59 -29.52 10.07
CA LEU A 215 18.65 -29.23 11.15
C LEU A 215 18.24 -27.76 11.11
N VAL A 216 17.01 -27.50 10.68
CA VAL A 216 16.46 -26.13 10.59
C VAL A 216 16.28 -25.54 11.99
N ARG A 217 16.94 -24.41 12.23
CA ARG A 217 16.86 -23.61 13.47
C ARG A 217 15.81 -22.51 13.36
N GLU A 218 15.80 -21.82 12.21
CA GLU A 218 14.98 -20.66 11.98
C GLU A 218 14.58 -20.56 10.49
N ALA A 219 13.34 -20.15 10.21
CA ALA A 219 12.92 -19.77 8.87
C ALA A 219 13.10 -18.26 8.71
N VAL A 220 14.11 -17.86 7.96
CA VAL A 220 14.43 -16.44 7.71
C VAL A 220 13.36 -15.79 6.80
N ARG A 221 12.94 -16.52 5.77
CA ARG A 221 11.96 -16.05 4.79
C ARG A 221 11.22 -17.20 4.14
N HIS A 222 9.93 -17.01 3.89
CA HIS A 222 9.14 -17.84 3.01
C HIS A 222 8.62 -17.04 1.82
N SER A 223 8.82 -17.56 0.62
CA SER A 223 8.27 -17.02 -0.63
C SER A 223 7.61 -18.13 -1.44
N ASN A 224 7.00 -17.80 -2.57
CA ASN A 224 6.50 -18.84 -3.47
C ASN A 224 7.62 -19.65 -4.12
N ARG A 225 8.79 -19.06 -4.32
CA ARG A 225 9.99 -19.77 -4.80
C ARG A 225 10.37 -20.92 -3.87
N GLY A 226 10.37 -20.69 -2.57
CA GLY A 226 10.78 -21.62 -1.52
C GLY A 226 11.05 -20.91 -0.20
N GLY A 227 11.64 -21.61 0.75
CA GLY A 227 12.10 -21.08 2.02
C GLY A 227 13.58 -20.71 2.01
N VAL A 228 13.97 -19.82 2.91
CA VAL A 228 15.36 -19.55 3.29
C VAL A 228 15.47 -19.82 4.79
N TYR A 229 16.38 -20.65 5.18
CA TYR A 229 16.48 -21.15 6.55
C TYR A 229 17.90 -20.99 7.10
N ARG A 230 18.02 -20.62 8.37
CA ARG A 230 19.22 -20.91 9.14
C ARG A 230 19.18 -22.35 9.59
N ALA A 231 20.18 -23.15 9.26
CA ALA A 231 20.24 -24.55 9.58
C ALA A 231 21.62 -24.92 10.12
N ARG A 232 21.67 -25.93 10.97
CA ARG A 232 22.90 -26.56 11.37
C ARG A 232 23.16 -27.77 10.50
N ASP A 233 24.32 -27.86 9.94
CA ASP A 233 24.82 -29.08 9.27
C ASP A 233 25.27 -30.10 10.33
N GLU A 234 24.50 -31.16 10.54
CA GLU A 234 24.80 -32.18 11.55
C GLU A 234 26.05 -32.99 11.24
N HIS A 235 26.57 -32.93 10.00
CA HIS A 235 27.83 -33.63 9.62
C HIS A 235 29.07 -32.80 9.98
N THR A 236 29.04 -31.47 9.78
CA THR A 236 30.17 -30.60 10.07
C THR A 236 30.06 -29.89 11.40
N GLY A 237 28.85 -29.77 11.95
CA GLY A 237 28.55 -29.00 13.13
C GLY A 237 28.53 -27.48 12.89
N GLU A 238 28.61 -27.03 11.63
CA GLU A 238 28.58 -25.60 11.27
C GLU A 238 27.17 -25.11 10.97
N ASP A 239 26.93 -23.83 11.23
CA ASP A 239 25.70 -23.17 10.82
C ASP A 239 25.81 -22.72 9.36
N VAL A 240 24.74 -22.96 8.58
CA VAL A 240 24.64 -22.66 7.15
C VAL A 240 23.35 -21.91 6.84
N LEU A 241 23.34 -21.17 5.73
CA LEU A 241 22.11 -20.69 5.11
C LEU A 241 21.66 -21.73 4.08
N LEU A 242 20.39 -22.17 4.20
CA LEU A 242 19.80 -23.15 3.30
C LEU A 242 18.70 -22.50 2.47
N LYS A 243 18.90 -22.39 1.16
CA LYS A 243 17.92 -21.87 0.20
C LYS A 243 17.18 -23.02 -0.47
N GLU A 244 15.85 -22.90 -0.58
CA GLU A 244 14.96 -23.87 -1.22
C GLU A 244 14.41 -23.32 -2.54
N ALA A 245 14.38 -24.13 -3.58
CA ALA A 245 13.68 -23.87 -4.83
C ALA A 245 12.64 -24.97 -5.10
N ARG A 246 11.38 -24.58 -5.14
CA ARG A 246 10.24 -25.48 -5.37
C ARG A 246 10.09 -25.81 -6.85
N ALA A 247 9.73 -27.06 -7.12
CA ALA A 247 9.50 -27.54 -8.48
C ALA A 247 8.41 -26.75 -9.21
N HIS A 248 8.67 -26.44 -10.46
CA HIS A 248 7.75 -25.80 -11.42
C HIS A 248 7.27 -24.38 -11.07
N VAL A 249 7.80 -23.76 -10.01
CA VAL A 249 7.54 -22.36 -9.70
C VAL A 249 8.40 -21.49 -10.62
N GLY A 250 7.80 -20.45 -11.22
CA GLY A 250 8.47 -19.58 -12.17
C GLY A 250 8.83 -20.25 -13.52
N ALA A 251 8.17 -21.37 -13.83
CA ALA A 251 8.50 -22.15 -15.04
C ALA A 251 8.38 -21.32 -16.32
N GLN A 252 9.47 -21.32 -17.10
CA GLN A 252 9.56 -20.65 -18.40
C GLN A 252 9.06 -21.56 -19.52
N PRO A 253 8.70 -21.00 -20.71
CA PRO A 253 8.28 -21.80 -21.85
C PRO A 253 9.29 -22.87 -22.29
N GLY A 254 10.59 -22.67 -22.04
CA GLY A 254 11.68 -23.61 -22.29
C GLY A 254 11.83 -24.72 -21.26
N GLY A 255 10.98 -24.76 -20.22
CA GLY A 255 10.96 -25.80 -19.19
C GLY A 255 11.83 -25.52 -17.96
N SER A 256 12.74 -24.53 -17.99
CA SER A 256 13.52 -24.12 -16.80
C SER A 256 12.61 -23.48 -15.75
N ASP A 257 12.95 -23.70 -14.47
CA ASP A 257 12.20 -23.17 -13.34
C ASP A 257 13.11 -22.70 -12.18
N ALA A 258 12.56 -22.35 -11.05
CA ALA A 258 13.31 -21.87 -9.89
C ALA A 258 14.45 -22.80 -9.44
N ARG A 259 14.35 -24.12 -9.69
CA ARG A 259 15.40 -25.08 -9.37
C ARG A 259 16.66 -24.89 -10.23
N ASP A 260 16.47 -24.57 -11.51
CA ASP A 260 17.59 -24.32 -12.43
C ASP A 260 18.26 -22.99 -12.11
N TRP A 261 17.47 -22.00 -11.69
CA TRP A 261 18.02 -20.71 -11.23
C TRP A 261 18.86 -20.87 -9.95
N LEU A 262 18.42 -21.70 -9.00
CA LEU A 262 19.21 -21.97 -7.78
C LEU A 262 20.52 -22.71 -8.06
N ARG A 263 20.50 -23.68 -9.00
CA ARG A 263 21.74 -24.34 -9.46
C ARG A 263 22.70 -23.39 -10.17
N TYR A 264 22.13 -22.48 -11.00
CA TYR A 264 22.90 -21.42 -11.65
C TYR A 264 23.53 -20.47 -10.61
N GLU A 265 22.77 -20.01 -9.64
CA GLU A 265 23.24 -19.16 -8.53
C GLU A 265 24.43 -19.82 -7.81
N ALA A 266 24.35 -21.10 -7.48
CA ALA A 266 25.46 -21.84 -6.87
C ALA A 266 26.74 -21.79 -7.72
N GLY A 267 26.61 -21.86 -9.05
CA GLY A 267 27.73 -21.72 -9.99
C GLY A 267 28.35 -20.33 -10.01
N VAL A 268 27.54 -19.26 -9.83
CA VAL A 268 28.02 -17.87 -9.71
C VAL A 268 28.74 -17.70 -8.37
N LEU A 269 28.13 -18.15 -7.28
CA LEU A 269 28.72 -18.10 -5.93
C LEU A 269 30.11 -18.79 -5.88
N ALA A 270 30.24 -19.99 -6.47
CA ALA A 270 31.49 -20.71 -6.51
C ALA A 270 32.66 -19.96 -7.19
N ARG A 271 32.33 -18.98 -8.05
CA ARG A 271 33.34 -18.16 -8.73
C ARG A 271 33.69 -16.88 -7.98
N LEU A 272 32.73 -16.30 -7.25
CA LEU A 272 32.92 -15.03 -6.54
C LEU A 272 33.36 -15.22 -5.08
N ALA A 273 33.02 -16.35 -4.47
CA ALA A 273 33.33 -16.62 -3.06
C ALA A 273 34.84 -16.68 -2.74
N PRO A 274 35.72 -17.24 -3.60
CA PRO A 274 37.17 -17.30 -3.31
C PRO A 274 37.84 -15.94 -3.12
N GLN A 275 37.21 -14.87 -3.62
CA GLN A 275 37.66 -13.47 -3.48
C GLN A 275 36.94 -12.72 -2.36
N GLY A 276 36.11 -13.42 -1.57
CA GLY A 276 35.36 -12.82 -0.46
C GLY A 276 34.15 -11.97 -0.86
N MET A 277 33.78 -11.97 -2.15
CA MET A 277 32.67 -11.15 -2.67
C MET A 277 31.29 -11.70 -2.36
N ALA A 278 31.18 -13.03 -2.12
CA ALA A 278 29.92 -13.75 -1.91
C ALA A 278 30.11 -14.93 -0.95
N PRO A 279 29.03 -15.52 -0.36
CA PRO A 279 29.12 -16.73 0.44
C PRO A 279 29.60 -17.92 -0.41
N ALA A 280 30.38 -18.84 0.17
CA ALA A 280 30.77 -20.05 -0.53
C ALA A 280 29.59 -21.05 -0.57
N PRO A 281 29.26 -21.60 -1.76
CA PRO A 281 28.29 -22.69 -1.85
C PRO A 281 28.93 -23.95 -1.28
N ARG A 282 28.24 -24.61 -0.35
CA ARG A 282 28.69 -25.85 0.30
C ARG A 282 28.22 -27.09 -0.48
N GLU A 283 26.93 -27.11 -0.81
CA GLU A 283 26.29 -28.22 -1.49
C GLU A 283 25.03 -27.82 -2.22
N VAL A 284 24.74 -28.42 -3.37
CA VAL A 284 23.43 -28.38 -4.04
C VAL A 284 22.89 -29.81 -4.06
N PHE A 285 21.70 -30.02 -3.52
CA PHE A 285 21.07 -31.34 -3.41
C PHE A 285 19.58 -31.30 -3.68
N GLU A 286 18.97 -32.47 -3.87
CA GLU A 286 17.53 -32.61 -4.07
C GLU A 286 16.88 -33.33 -2.89
N ALA A 287 15.77 -32.84 -2.42
CA ALA A 287 14.92 -33.46 -1.40
C ALA A 287 13.45 -33.16 -1.65
N GLY A 288 12.60 -34.19 -1.66
CA GLY A 288 11.16 -34.04 -1.85
C GLY A 288 10.75 -33.42 -3.20
N GLY A 289 11.59 -33.52 -4.23
CA GLY A 289 11.37 -32.91 -5.55
C GLY A 289 11.78 -31.43 -5.64
N HIS A 290 12.28 -30.85 -4.54
CA HIS A 290 12.83 -29.50 -4.47
C HIS A 290 14.35 -29.53 -4.57
N VAL A 291 14.95 -28.45 -5.03
CA VAL A 291 16.40 -28.24 -5.00
C VAL A 291 16.74 -27.33 -3.83
N PHE A 292 17.79 -27.69 -3.14
CA PHE A 292 18.35 -26.93 -2.03
C PHE A 292 19.79 -26.53 -2.31
N LEU A 293 20.17 -25.35 -1.87
CA LEU A 293 21.53 -24.85 -1.84
C LEU A 293 21.89 -24.55 -0.39
N ALA A 294 22.90 -25.25 0.14
CA ALA A 294 23.56 -24.90 1.38
C ALA A 294 24.74 -23.97 1.06
N GLU A 295 24.83 -22.84 1.72
CA GLU A 295 25.89 -21.84 1.55
C GLU A 295 26.35 -21.32 2.92
N ASP A 296 27.52 -20.65 2.95
CA ASP A 296 28.03 -20.04 4.18
C ASP A 296 26.99 -19.07 4.76
N LEU A 297 26.77 -19.16 6.05
CA LEU A 297 26.04 -18.13 6.79
C LEU A 297 26.96 -16.93 7.01
N ILE A 298 26.69 -15.80 6.35
CA ILE A 298 27.44 -14.57 6.55
C ILE A 298 26.96 -13.89 7.82
N ASP A 299 27.88 -13.69 8.77
CA ASP A 299 27.60 -12.89 9.95
C ASP A 299 27.47 -11.41 9.56
N GLY A 300 26.37 -10.79 9.95
CA GLY A 300 26.06 -9.40 9.63
C GLY A 300 24.59 -9.15 9.31
N GLU A 301 24.29 -7.94 8.92
CA GLU A 301 22.95 -7.51 8.55
C GLU A 301 22.89 -6.98 7.12
N ASN A 302 21.73 -7.12 6.44
CA ASN A 302 21.61 -6.52 5.11
C ASN A 302 21.75 -5.00 5.18
N LEU A 303 22.24 -4.40 4.10
CA LEU A 303 22.57 -2.96 4.03
C LEU A 303 21.36 -2.07 4.34
N HIS A 304 20.13 -2.50 3.99
CA HIS A 304 18.91 -1.74 4.33
C HIS A 304 18.76 -1.59 5.85
N ARG A 305 18.92 -2.70 6.58
CA ARG A 305 18.81 -2.72 8.04
C ARG A 305 20.01 -2.07 8.70
N TRP A 306 21.20 -2.39 8.23
CA TRP A 306 22.44 -1.79 8.72
C TRP A 306 22.43 -0.25 8.62
N SER A 307 22.02 0.32 7.46
CA SER A 307 21.95 1.78 7.28
C SER A 307 20.91 2.43 8.18
N ALA A 308 19.75 1.78 8.37
CA ALA A 308 18.71 2.25 9.27
C ALA A 308 19.16 2.23 10.74
N GLU A 309 19.89 1.19 11.18
CA GLU A 309 20.41 1.09 12.54
C GLU A 309 21.55 2.08 12.80
N GLU A 310 22.47 2.22 11.83
CA GLU A 310 23.56 3.19 11.94
C GLU A 310 23.02 4.64 11.99
N ALA A 311 22.02 4.94 11.15
CA ALA A 311 21.31 6.22 11.24
C ALA A 311 20.61 6.38 12.61
N SER A 312 19.95 5.35 13.10
CA SER A 312 19.28 5.40 14.42
C SER A 312 20.24 5.71 15.57
N ARG A 313 21.46 5.13 15.56
CA ARG A 313 22.49 5.40 16.58
C ARG A 313 23.03 6.83 16.50
N ASN A 314 22.90 7.50 15.36
CA ASN A 314 23.45 8.81 15.05
C ASN A 314 22.37 9.89 14.82
N GLY A 315 21.31 9.89 15.64
CA GLY A 315 20.28 10.93 15.58
C GLY A 315 19.31 10.84 14.38
N GLY A 316 19.28 9.69 13.70
CA GLY A 316 18.35 9.43 12.59
C GLY A 316 18.96 9.67 11.18
N LEU A 317 20.22 10.05 11.10
CA LEU A 317 20.94 10.27 9.84
C LEU A 317 22.22 9.42 9.79
N LEU A 318 22.53 8.88 8.61
CA LEU A 318 23.80 8.18 8.41
C LEU A 318 24.96 9.20 8.52
N PRO A 319 26.03 8.93 9.31
CA PRO A 319 27.17 9.81 9.40
C PRO A 319 27.92 9.94 8.06
N VAL A 320 28.38 11.16 7.72
CA VAL A 320 29.14 11.41 6.49
C VAL A 320 30.33 10.46 6.32
N PRO A 321 31.19 10.22 7.34
CA PRO A 321 32.30 9.29 7.21
C PRO A 321 31.86 7.85 6.91
N ALA A 322 30.75 7.39 7.49
CA ALA A 322 30.19 6.05 7.24
C ALA A 322 29.69 5.95 5.79
N ALA A 323 29.01 7.00 5.29
CA ALA A 323 28.54 7.06 3.91
C ALA A 323 29.70 6.99 2.89
N TRP A 324 30.81 7.71 3.14
CA TRP A 324 32.00 7.68 2.30
C TRP A 324 32.70 6.31 2.31
N ARG A 325 32.84 5.67 3.46
CA ARG A 325 33.38 4.30 3.56
C ARG A 325 32.50 3.33 2.78
N LEU A 326 31.19 3.36 3.00
CA LEU A 326 30.24 2.51 2.29
C LEU A 326 30.33 2.69 0.77
N ALA A 327 30.36 3.94 0.29
CA ALA A 327 30.46 4.24 -1.14
C ALA A 327 31.74 3.67 -1.76
N ARG A 328 32.88 3.76 -1.07
CA ARG A 328 34.16 3.18 -1.50
C ARG A 328 34.11 1.66 -1.57
N GLU A 329 33.64 1.02 -0.50
CA GLU A 329 33.57 -0.44 -0.44
C GLU A 329 32.61 -1.03 -1.47
N LEU A 330 31.41 -0.42 -1.65
CA LEU A 330 30.47 -0.88 -2.69
C LEU A 330 31.01 -0.66 -4.10
N THR A 331 31.67 0.50 -4.36
CA THR A 331 32.28 0.76 -5.68
C THR A 331 33.41 -0.23 -5.98
N ARG A 332 34.24 -0.56 -5.00
CA ARG A 332 35.29 -1.57 -5.11
C ARG A 332 34.67 -2.96 -5.40
N LEU A 333 33.66 -3.36 -4.59
CA LEU A 333 33.00 -4.67 -4.73
C LEU A 333 32.38 -4.85 -6.11
N VAL A 334 31.68 -3.83 -6.64
CA VAL A 334 31.12 -3.87 -8.00
C VAL A 334 32.22 -3.98 -9.04
N GLY A 335 33.35 -3.26 -8.88
CA GLY A 335 34.52 -3.36 -9.76
C GLY A 335 35.16 -4.75 -9.76
N ASP A 336 35.29 -5.37 -8.61
CA ASP A 336 35.83 -6.73 -8.47
C ASP A 336 34.92 -7.77 -9.18
N VAL A 337 33.59 -7.61 -9.09
CA VAL A 337 32.63 -8.46 -9.81
C VAL A 337 32.74 -8.27 -11.33
N HIS A 338 32.87 -7.02 -11.80
CA HIS A 338 33.09 -6.74 -13.24
C HIS A 338 34.42 -7.32 -13.74
N ALA A 339 35.49 -7.22 -12.93
CA ALA A 339 36.78 -7.84 -13.25
C ALA A 339 36.69 -9.38 -13.32
N ALA A 340 35.79 -10.00 -12.54
CA ALA A 340 35.50 -11.43 -12.65
C ALA A 340 34.62 -11.81 -13.88
N GLY A 341 34.23 -10.82 -14.70
CA GLY A 341 33.46 -11.00 -15.94
C GLY A 341 31.94 -11.12 -15.74
N PHE A 342 31.40 -10.65 -14.62
CA PHE A 342 29.96 -10.67 -14.31
C PHE A 342 29.35 -9.27 -14.25
N VAL A 343 28.03 -9.20 -14.54
CA VAL A 343 27.15 -8.05 -14.29
C VAL A 343 26.07 -8.51 -13.33
N LEU A 344 25.85 -7.76 -12.25
CA LEU A 344 24.95 -8.13 -11.14
C LEU A 344 23.47 -8.06 -11.52
N ARG A 345 23.05 -6.98 -12.19
CA ARG A 345 21.69 -6.68 -12.65
C ARG A 345 20.67 -6.41 -11.54
N ASP A 346 20.88 -6.86 -10.31
CA ASP A 346 19.96 -6.68 -9.17
C ASP A 346 20.70 -6.25 -7.88
N LEU A 347 21.66 -5.32 -8.02
CA LEU A 347 22.29 -4.71 -6.86
C LEU A 347 21.29 -3.79 -6.15
N LYS A 348 21.01 -4.10 -4.89
CA LYS A 348 20.09 -3.35 -4.02
C LYS A 348 20.44 -3.59 -2.55
N PRO A 349 19.98 -2.74 -1.61
CA PRO A 349 20.34 -2.84 -0.19
C PRO A 349 20.03 -4.19 0.47
N THR A 350 19.00 -4.90 0.03
CA THR A 350 18.64 -6.22 0.60
C THR A 350 19.55 -7.34 0.10
N ASN A 351 20.30 -7.13 -0.99
CA ASN A 351 21.20 -8.12 -1.60
C ASN A 351 22.67 -7.88 -1.21
N VAL A 352 22.92 -6.99 -0.25
CA VAL A 352 24.24 -6.72 0.34
C VAL A 352 24.17 -6.97 1.84
N VAL A 353 25.03 -7.81 2.38
CA VAL A 353 25.22 -8.02 3.82
C VAL A 353 26.47 -7.27 4.28
N MET A 354 26.31 -6.43 5.29
CA MET A 354 27.41 -5.70 5.95
C MET A 354 27.93 -6.54 7.11
N ARG A 355 29.17 -6.97 7.02
CA ARG A 355 29.85 -7.67 8.13
C ARG A 355 30.13 -6.71 9.30
N PRO A 356 30.38 -7.21 10.52
CA PRO A 356 30.73 -6.38 11.67
C PRO A 356 31.95 -5.47 11.47
N ASP A 357 32.89 -5.88 10.61
CA ASP A 357 34.07 -5.09 10.22
C ASP A 357 33.78 -3.98 9.21
N GLY A 358 32.53 -3.91 8.72
CA GLY A 358 32.09 -2.94 7.70
C GLY A 358 32.32 -3.38 6.25
N THR A 359 32.76 -4.63 6.01
CA THR A 359 32.96 -5.17 4.66
C THR A 359 31.61 -5.62 4.07
N PRO A 360 31.21 -5.14 2.88
CA PRO A 360 30.01 -5.61 2.19
C PRO A 360 30.27 -6.94 1.47
N VAL A 361 29.27 -7.83 1.53
CA VAL A 361 29.23 -9.12 0.85
C VAL A 361 27.94 -9.24 0.05
N LEU A 362 28.02 -9.63 -1.21
CA LEU A 362 26.86 -9.83 -2.08
C LEU A 362 26.14 -11.14 -1.74
N VAL A 363 24.83 -11.09 -1.71
CA VAL A 363 23.97 -12.28 -1.55
C VAL A 363 22.88 -12.27 -2.62
N ASP A 364 22.25 -13.43 -2.87
CA ASP A 364 21.13 -13.55 -3.83
C ASP A 364 21.54 -13.20 -5.28
N LEU A 365 22.53 -13.93 -5.82
CA LEU A 365 23.17 -13.66 -7.12
C LEU A 365 22.47 -14.36 -8.30
N GLU A 366 21.19 -14.69 -8.19
CA GLU A 366 20.41 -15.36 -9.24
C GLU A 366 20.31 -14.57 -10.55
N CYS A 367 20.38 -13.24 -10.46
CA CYS A 367 20.32 -12.34 -11.60
C CYS A 367 21.68 -12.05 -12.23
N ALA A 368 22.78 -12.37 -11.56
CA ALA A 368 24.12 -12.09 -12.05
C ALA A 368 24.45 -12.94 -13.29
N VAL A 369 25.01 -12.32 -14.32
CA VAL A 369 25.27 -12.97 -15.61
C VAL A 369 26.65 -12.60 -16.16
N ARG A 370 27.19 -13.43 -17.01
CA ARG A 370 28.39 -13.09 -17.78
C ARG A 370 28.05 -12.08 -18.89
N THR A 371 28.95 -11.16 -19.12
CA THR A 371 28.86 -10.22 -20.25
C THR A 371 28.73 -10.98 -21.56
N GLY A 372 27.89 -10.47 -22.49
CA GLY A 372 27.69 -11.05 -23.82
C GLY A 372 26.76 -12.28 -23.89
N THR A 373 26.10 -12.67 -22.78
CA THR A 373 25.08 -13.73 -22.79
C THR A 373 23.69 -13.20 -23.17
N THR A 374 22.80 -14.10 -23.61
CA THR A 374 21.38 -13.77 -23.81
C THR A 374 20.59 -14.07 -22.54
N VAL A 375 19.80 -13.12 -22.06
CA VAL A 375 19.13 -13.20 -20.75
C VAL A 375 17.68 -12.73 -20.83
N HIS A 376 16.88 -13.18 -19.88
CA HIS A 376 15.55 -12.58 -19.64
C HIS A 376 15.67 -11.25 -18.91
N VAL A 377 14.68 -10.35 -19.12
CA VAL A 377 14.53 -9.13 -18.33
C VAL A 377 14.37 -9.51 -16.87
N ALA A 378 15.28 -9.05 -16.05
CA ALA A 378 15.28 -9.29 -14.60
C ALA A 378 15.85 -8.09 -13.85
N GLY A 379 15.47 -7.95 -12.56
CA GLY A 379 15.93 -6.89 -11.68
C GLY A 379 14.79 -6.34 -10.83
N THR A 380 15.10 -5.31 -10.05
CA THR A 380 14.16 -4.65 -9.13
C THR A 380 13.91 -3.21 -9.61
N GLN A 381 12.64 -2.88 -9.90
CA GLN A 381 12.27 -1.52 -10.29
C GLN A 381 12.74 -0.50 -9.24
N GLY A 382 13.30 0.60 -9.73
CA GLY A 382 13.93 1.65 -8.93
C GLY A 382 15.43 1.43 -8.72
N PHE A 383 15.89 0.18 -8.58
CA PHE A 383 17.31 -0.14 -8.44
C PHE A 383 17.97 -0.58 -9.75
N THR A 384 17.22 -1.24 -10.63
CA THR A 384 17.73 -1.61 -11.96
C THR A 384 17.55 -0.46 -12.94
N ALA A 385 18.53 -0.23 -13.79
CA ALA A 385 18.50 0.82 -14.81
C ALA A 385 17.24 0.70 -15.69
N PRO A 386 16.48 1.78 -15.90
CA PRO A 386 15.15 1.74 -16.53
C PRO A 386 15.15 1.16 -17.95
N GLU A 387 16.22 1.42 -18.72
CA GLU A 387 16.39 0.91 -20.07
C GLU A 387 16.46 -0.63 -20.15
N HIS A 388 16.85 -1.29 -19.04
CA HIS A 388 16.95 -2.76 -18.95
C HIS A 388 15.67 -3.43 -18.43
N LEU A 389 14.70 -2.65 -17.93
CA LEU A 389 13.40 -3.14 -17.51
C LEU A 389 12.30 -2.95 -18.60
N SER A 390 12.59 -2.18 -19.64
CA SER A 390 11.60 -1.80 -20.66
C SER A 390 11.45 -2.80 -21.80
N GLY A 391 12.19 -3.92 -21.80
CA GLY A 391 12.13 -4.98 -22.81
C GLY A 391 11.10 -6.07 -22.49
N ALA A 392 10.49 -6.67 -23.51
CA ALA A 392 9.69 -7.89 -23.37
C ALA A 392 10.50 -9.10 -23.87
N GLY A 393 10.63 -10.15 -23.02
CA GLY A 393 11.25 -11.41 -23.42
C GLY A 393 12.75 -11.51 -23.12
N THR A 394 13.51 -12.09 -24.07
CA THR A 394 14.96 -12.29 -23.98
C THR A 394 15.72 -11.29 -24.84
N GLY A 395 16.86 -10.82 -24.35
CA GLY A 395 17.76 -9.92 -25.06
C GLY A 395 19.22 -10.10 -24.62
N PRO A 396 20.17 -9.35 -25.23
CA PRO A 396 21.54 -9.38 -24.75
C PRO A 396 21.63 -8.92 -23.30
N ALA A 397 22.56 -9.53 -22.55
CA ALA A 397 22.84 -9.07 -21.19
C ALA A 397 23.29 -7.60 -21.21
N PRO A 398 22.84 -6.79 -20.25
CA PRO A 398 23.36 -5.43 -20.10
C PRO A 398 24.86 -5.45 -19.83
N GLY A 399 25.53 -4.35 -20.19
CA GLY A 399 26.92 -4.13 -19.81
C GLY A 399 27.08 -3.67 -18.34
N PRO A 400 28.33 -3.51 -17.88
CA PRO A 400 28.66 -3.06 -16.53
C PRO A 400 28.01 -1.72 -16.11
N GLU A 401 27.66 -0.88 -17.07
CA GLU A 401 26.99 0.42 -16.87
C GLU A 401 25.61 0.30 -16.18
N ALA A 402 24.96 -0.86 -16.32
CA ALA A 402 23.71 -1.16 -15.63
C ALA A 402 23.89 -1.19 -14.11
N ASP A 403 24.97 -1.80 -13.64
CA ASP A 403 25.30 -1.87 -12.23
C ASP A 403 25.74 -0.52 -11.66
N CYS A 404 26.25 0.41 -12.49
CA CYS A 404 26.53 1.76 -12.06
C CYS A 404 25.25 2.49 -11.62
N PHE A 405 24.15 2.35 -12.38
CA PHE A 405 22.84 2.88 -11.94
C PHE A 405 22.38 2.25 -10.63
N SER A 406 22.47 0.93 -10.53
CA SER A 406 22.08 0.18 -9.33
C SER A 406 22.90 0.59 -8.10
N LEU A 407 24.18 0.87 -8.28
CA LEU A 407 25.07 1.39 -7.23
C LEU A 407 24.62 2.78 -6.77
N GLY A 408 24.35 3.71 -7.70
CA GLY A 408 23.82 5.03 -7.38
C GLY A 408 22.50 4.99 -6.62
N ALA A 409 21.54 4.17 -7.09
CA ALA A 409 20.24 3.96 -6.45
C ALA A 409 20.39 3.32 -5.04
N THR A 410 21.33 2.39 -4.88
CA THR A 410 21.65 1.74 -3.58
C THR A 410 22.26 2.76 -2.61
N LEU A 411 23.15 3.63 -3.06
CA LEU A 411 23.73 4.70 -2.24
C LEU A 411 22.69 5.75 -1.84
N LEU A 412 21.78 6.14 -2.76
CA LEU A 412 20.65 7.02 -2.44
C LEU A 412 19.80 6.44 -1.30
N HIS A 413 19.46 5.16 -1.41
CA HIS A 413 18.70 4.49 -0.36
C HIS A 413 19.47 4.39 0.96
N ALA A 414 20.72 3.98 0.92
CA ALA A 414 21.52 3.78 2.14
C ALA A 414 21.79 5.10 2.89
N THR A 415 21.98 6.23 2.18
CA THR A 415 22.28 7.55 2.78
C THR A 415 21.04 8.27 3.29
N ALA A 416 19.93 8.22 2.56
CA ALA A 416 18.75 9.03 2.86
C ALA A 416 17.49 8.20 3.15
N GLY A 417 17.52 6.87 2.97
CA GLY A 417 16.36 5.99 3.10
C GLY A 417 15.34 6.14 1.95
N ILE A 418 15.66 6.87 0.91
CA ILE A 418 14.76 7.14 -0.22
C ILE A 418 14.57 5.86 -1.04
N ASN A 419 13.31 5.50 -1.29
CA ASN A 419 13.00 4.49 -2.30
C ASN A 419 13.12 5.12 -3.69
N PRO A 420 14.04 4.65 -4.55
CA PRO A 420 14.26 5.22 -5.89
C PRO A 420 13.17 4.84 -6.91
N LEU A 421 12.15 4.09 -6.49
CA LEU A 421 11.05 3.68 -7.35
C LEU A 421 10.20 4.88 -7.76
N LEU A 422 9.99 5.04 -9.07
CA LEU A 422 9.16 6.06 -9.69
C LEU A 422 8.13 5.42 -10.59
N ALA A 423 6.86 5.81 -10.47
CA ALA A 423 5.85 5.49 -11.46
C ALA A 423 6.26 6.10 -12.81
N PRO A 424 6.18 5.37 -13.94
CA PRO A 424 6.61 5.89 -15.23
C PRO A 424 5.67 7.00 -15.73
N ASP A 425 6.25 8.02 -16.40
CA ASP A 425 5.46 8.94 -17.21
C ASP A 425 4.90 8.21 -18.45
N ALA A 426 3.65 8.46 -18.80
CA ALA A 426 2.98 7.90 -19.98
C ALA A 426 2.29 9.02 -20.80
N PRO A 427 2.79 9.43 -22.00
CA PRO A 427 4.02 8.94 -22.63
C PRO A 427 5.29 9.36 -21.85
N PRO A 428 6.45 8.75 -22.12
CA PRO A 428 7.69 9.14 -21.45
C PRO A 428 8.00 10.62 -21.71
N ALA A 429 7.76 11.46 -20.69
CA ALA A 429 7.93 12.92 -20.79
C ALA A 429 9.24 13.39 -20.12
N ARG A 430 9.59 12.74 -19.01
CA ARG A 430 10.79 13.01 -18.23
C ARG A 430 11.55 11.70 -18.05
N SER A 431 12.87 11.78 -18.07
CA SER A 431 13.69 10.61 -17.81
C SER A 431 13.67 10.23 -16.33
N ALA A 432 14.03 8.98 -16.02
CA ALA A 432 14.18 8.55 -14.63
C ALA A 432 15.33 9.26 -13.93
N GLY A 433 16.44 9.49 -14.63
CA GLY A 433 17.60 10.25 -14.14
C GLY A 433 17.23 11.69 -13.75
N ASP A 434 16.53 12.42 -14.64
CA ASP A 434 16.07 13.79 -14.34
C ASP A 434 15.14 13.82 -13.11
N ARG A 435 14.24 12.83 -12.95
CA ARG A 435 13.29 12.76 -11.81
C ARG A 435 14.00 12.40 -10.51
N LEU A 436 14.96 11.48 -10.56
CA LEU A 436 15.78 11.15 -9.39
C LEU A 436 16.66 12.34 -8.99
N ALA A 437 17.19 13.10 -9.95
CA ALA A 437 17.98 14.31 -9.66
C ALA A 437 17.17 15.32 -8.84
N VAL A 438 15.91 15.59 -9.19
CA VAL A 438 15.02 16.47 -8.40
C VAL A 438 14.90 15.99 -6.95
N MET A 439 14.77 14.67 -6.75
CA MET A 439 14.64 14.11 -5.39
C MET A 439 15.97 14.19 -4.62
N VAL A 440 17.10 13.90 -5.27
CA VAL A 440 18.44 13.94 -4.67
C VAL A 440 18.79 15.37 -4.25
N GLU A 441 18.59 16.34 -5.14
CA GLU A 441 18.84 17.76 -4.88
C GLU A 441 18.00 18.30 -3.73
N ALA A 442 16.71 18.00 -3.72
CA ALA A 442 15.79 18.41 -2.66
C ALA A 442 16.11 17.76 -1.31
N ALA A 443 16.45 16.45 -1.30
CA ALA A 443 16.75 15.73 -0.05
C ALA A 443 18.15 16.01 0.50
N ALA A 444 19.09 16.44 -0.33
CA ALA A 444 20.45 16.78 0.10
C ALA A 444 20.49 17.99 1.06
N GLY A 445 19.47 18.86 1.02
CA GLY A 445 19.42 20.05 1.87
C GLY A 445 19.42 19.73 3.38
N ASP A 446 18.84 18.63 3.80
CA ASP A 446 18.75 18.21 5.19
C ASP A 446 19.35 16.81 5.48
N CYS A 447 20.00 16.20 4.50
CA CYS A 447 20.73 14.94 4.63
C CYS A 447 22.23 15.11 4.31
N PRO A 448 23.09 15.43 5.30
CA PRO A 448 24.52 15.70 5.06
C PRO A 448 25.28 14.57 4.36
N ALA A 449 24.91 13.31 4.62
CA ALA A 449 25.51 12.15 3.96
C ALA A 449 25.17 12.12 2.47
N LEU A 450 23.92 12.41 2.12
CA LEU A 450 23.48 12.51 0.72
C LEU A 450 24.11 13.74 0.06
N ALA A 451 24.13 14.90 0.73
CA ALA A 451 24.76 16.12 0.20
C ALA A 451 26.22 15.88 -0.18
N ALA A 452 26.98 15.20 0.67
CA ALA A 452 28.39 14.88 0.43
C ALA A 452 28.61 13.92 -0.77
N LEU A 453 27.65 13.02 -1.03
CA LEU A 453 27.70 12.04 -2.12
C LEU A 453 26.81 12.42 -3.31
N ALA A 454 26.09 13.54 -3.27
CA ALA A 454 25.16 13.94 -4.34
C ALA A 454 25.80 13.94 -5.75
N PRO A 455 27.01 14.47 -5.99
CA PRO A 455 27.62 14.40 -7.32
C PRO A 455 27.83 12.95 -7.80
N LEU A 456 28.18 12.03 -6.90
CA LEU A 456 28.35 10.61 -7.21
C LEU A 456 27.00 9.96 -7.53
N VAL A 457 26.00 10.16 -6.67
CA VAL A 457 24.66 9.58 -6.86
C VAL A 457 24.04 10.07 -8.16
N LEU A 458 24.06 11.39 -8.41
CA LEU A 458 23.56 12.01 -9.65
C LEU A 458 24.28 11.48 -10.90
N GLY A 459 25.61 11.36 -10.82
CA GLY A 459 26.40 10.84 -11.93
C GLY A 459 26.09 9.38 -12.24
N LEU A 460 25.93 8.54 -11.22
CA LEU A 460 25.62 7.12 -11.37
C LEU A 460 24.19 6.86 -11.80
N THR A 461 23.21 7.66 -11.32
CA THR A 461 21.79 7.49 -11.68
C THR A 461 21.36 8.27 -12.92
N ALA A 462 22.28 8.98 -13.58
CA ALA A 462 22.01 9.65 -14.84
C ALA A 462 21.56 8.66 -15.92
N ASP A 463 20.83 9.17 -16.91
CA ASP A 463 20.45 8.37 -18.07
C ASP A 463 21.69 8.05 -18.95
N ALA A 464 21.67 6.90 -19.62
CA ALA A 464 22.66 6.60 -20.64
C ALA A 464 22.54 7.59 -21.83
N PRO A 465 23.61 8.12 -22.41
CA PRO A 465 25.02 7.83 -22.14
C PRO A 465 25.71 8.75 -21.12
N ALA A 466 24.98 9.64 -20.44
CA ALA A 466 25.58 10.60 -19.49
C ALA A 466 25.97 9.97 -18.13
N ARG A 467 25.58 8.70 -17.91
CA ARG A 467 25.88 7.95 -16.68
C ARG A 467 27.39 7.82 -16.46
N TRP A 468 27.83 8.06 -15.23
CA TRP A 468 29.22 7.87 -14.89
C TRP A 468 29.64 6.41 -14.97
N PRO A 469 30.75 6.11 -15.67
CA PRO A 469 31.39 4.80 -15.56
C PRO A 469 32.02 4.63 -14.17
N LEU A 470 32.26 3.38 -13.80
CA LEU A 470 32.76 3.02 -12.46
C LEU A 470 34.11 3.67 -12.13
N GLU A 471 35.00 3.82 -13.15
CA GLU A 471 36.30 4.47 -13.01
C GLU A 471 36.18 5.94 -12.57
N LYS A 472 35.17 6.66 -13.10
CA LYS A 472 34.89 8.05 -12.71
C LYS A 472 34.34 8.13 -11.29
N ALA A 473 33.46 7.19 -10.89
CA ALA A 473 32.99 7.07 -9.52
C ALA A 473 34.13 6.81 -8.53
N ALA A 474 35.03 5.87 -8.86
CA ALA A 474 36.21 5.55 -8.06
C ALA A 474 37.20 6.73 -7.98
N ALA A 475 37.35 7.49 -9.06
CA ALA A 475 38.20 8.71 -9.07
C ALA A 475 37.64 9.79 -8.14
N PHE A 476 36.33 10.04 -8.19
CA PHE A 476 35.64 10.97 -7.28
C PHE A 476 35.85 10.57 -5.80
N LEU A 477 35.68 9.28 -5.48
CA LEU A 477 35.86 8.78 -4.13
C LEU A 477 37.31 8.84 -3.63
N ARG A 478 38.31 8.68 -4.51
CA ARG A 478 39.74 8.91 -4.15
C ARG A 478 40.06 10.36 -3.89
N ALA A 479 39.52 11.28 -4.67
CA ALA A 479 39.73 12.73 -4.49
C ALA A 479 39.13 13.26 -3.18
N GLY A 480 38.06 12.63 -2.66
CA GLY A 480 37.39 13.03 -1.42
C GLY A 480 38.00 12.51 -0.12
N THR A 481 39.16 11.86 -0.12
CA THR A 481 39.85 11.32 1.07
C THR A 481 40.23 12.33 2.16
N GLY A 482 40.19 13.66 1.86
CA GLY A 482 40.40 14.75 2.85
C GLY A 482 39.19 15.02 3.77
N ALA A 483 38.01 14.48 3.47
CA ALA A 483 36.79 14.75 4.26
C ALA A 483 36.67 13.88 5.54
N GLU A 484 37.53 12.91 5.73
CA GLU A 484 37.53 12.02 6.93
C GLU A 484 38.18 12.66 8.17
N THR A 485 39.00 13.68 7.98
CA THR A 485 39.77 14.35 9.07
C THR A 485 39.15 15.70 9.42
N GLY A 486 37.93 15.79 9.86
CA GLY A 486 37.30 16.89 10.61
C GLY A 486 37.73 18.36 10.42
N THR A 487 38.56 18.68 9.43
CA THR A 487 39.00 20.04 9.10
C THR A 487 38.33 20.50 7.81
N ARG A 488 37.33 21.35 7.94
CA ARG A 488 36.70 22.09 6.86
C ARG A 488 37.72 23.01 6.20
N THR A 489 38.24 22.60 5.05
CA THR A 489 38.76 23.54 4.07
C THR A 489 37.70 23.69 2.99
N PRO A 490 37.22 24.86 2.64
CA PRO A 490 36.26 25.03 1.58
C PRO A 490 36.93 24.62 0.25
N VAL A 491 36.40 23.56 -0.36
CA VAL A 491 36.76 23.20 -1.73
C VAL A 491 36.23 24.30 -2.62
N GLY A 492 37.15 25.08 -3.15
CA GLY A 492 36.87 26.14 -4.11
C GLY A 492 36.13 25.59 -5.33
N ALA A 493 35.17 26.38 -5.79
CA ALA A 493 34.40 26.13 -6.99
C ALA A 493 35.35 25.74 -8.14
N VAL A 494 35.15 24.54 -8.69
CA VAL A 494 35.71 24.17 -9.99
C VAL A 494 34.93 24.95 -11.03
N THR A 495 35.43 26.13 -11.36
CA THR A 495 34.97 26.91 -12.49
C THR A 495 35.19 26.09 -13.77
N ALA A 496 34.16 25.95 -14.56
CA ALA A 496 34.25 25.52 -15.94
C ALA A 496 35.07 26.57 -16.73
N ALA A 497 36.37 26.34 -16.90
CA ALA A 497 37.19 27.08 -17.82
C ALA A 497 37.69 26.15 -18.90
N GLY A 498 37.35 26.47 -20.14
CA GLY A 498 37.87 25.77 -21.32
C GLY A 498 36.98 25.85 -22.55
N ALA A 499 36.51 27.05 -22.90
CA ALA A 499 36.12 27.35 -24.27
C ALA A 499 37.35 27.70 -25.07
N GLY A 500 38.00 26.74 -25.69
CA GLY A 500 39.02 26.93 -26.70
C GLY A 500 38.39 27.02 -28.07
N THR A 501 38.53 28.18 -28.71
CA THR A 501 38.22 28.43 -30.10
C THR A 501 38.91 27.43 -31.03
N ALA A 502 38.18 26.74 -31.90
CA ALA A 502 38.72 26.15 -33.11
C ALA A 502 37.73 26.39 -34.25
N THR A 503 38.21 27.06 -35.22
CA THR A 503 37.68 27.47 -36.49
C THR A 503 37.29 26.29 -37.39
N GLU A 504 36.18 26.52 -38.08
CA GLU A 504 35.70 26.02 -39.36
C GLU A 504 36.39 24.82 -40.05
N ALA A 505 35.64 23.77 -40.30
CA ALA A 505 35.53 23.08 -41.60
C ALA A 505 34.32 22.14 -41.65
N GLY A 506 33.33 22.51 -42.41
CA GLY A 506 32.80 21.76 -43.57
C GLY A 506 31.81 20.62 -43.34
N THR A 507 30.52 20.96 -43.48
CA THR A 507 29.48 20.26 -44.33
C THR A 507 28.90 18.92 -43.90
N ALA A 508 27.56 19.01 -43.79
CA ALA A 508 26.52 18.03 -44.13
C ALA A 508 26.30 16.81 -43.19
N ALA A 509 25.45 17.03 -42.16
CA ALA A 509 24.45 16.04 -41.69
C ALA A 509 23.49 16.65 -40.65
N GLU A 510 22.81 17.71 -41.00
CA GLU A 510 21.74 18.28 -40.19
C GLU A 510 20.36 18.01 -40.77
N ALA A 511 19.71 16.92 -40.38
CA ALA A 511 18.26 16.79 -40.57
C ALA A 511 17.53 15.90 -39.55
N GLY A 512 18.23 15.30 -38.55
CA GLY A 512 17.60 14.30 -37.67
C GLY A 512 17.37 14.71 -36.20
N THR A 513 18.08 15.72 -35.71
CA THR A 513 18.14 16.06 -34.27
C THR A 513 17.21 17.17 -33.80
N SER A 514 16.68 17.96 -34.75
CA SER A 514 15.84 19.14 -34.43
C SER A 514 14.44 18.80 -33.91
N ALA A 515 13.83 17.70 -34.35
CA ALA A 515 12.46 17.36 -33.95
C ALA A 515 12.38 16.79 -32.52
N ARG A 516 13.38 15.99 -32.08
CA ARG A 516 13.42 15.45 -30.70
C ARG A 516 13.80 16.51 -29.67
N GLY A 517 14.69 17.43 -29.97
CA GLY A 517 15.08 18.52 -29.07
C GLY A 517 13.94 19.54 -28.87
N LYS A 518 13.17 19.86 -29.91
CA LYS A 518 12.02 20.77 -29.81
C LYS A 518 10.81 20.13 -29.13
N ALA A 519 10.63 18.82 -29.27
CA ALA A 519 9.61 18.09 -28.50
C ALA A 519 9.95 18.03 -27.00
N ARG A 520 11.24 17.80 -26.65
CA ARG A 520 11.69 17.84 -25.25
C ARG A 520 11.54 19.24 -24.63
N ALA A 521 11.89 20.30 -25.32
CA ALA A 521 11.71 21.67 -24.84
C ALA A 521 10.21 22.06 -24.70
N ARG A 522 9.34 21.59 -25.61
CA ARG A 522 7.88 21.82 -25.50
C ARG A 522 7.23 21.02 -24.37
N VAL A 523 7.72 19.80 -24.09
CA VAL A 523 7.24 18.99 -22.98
C VAL A 523 7.73 19.59 -21.65
N ARG A 524 9.00 20.03 -21.54
CA ARG A 524 9.51 20.75 -20.36
C ARG A 524 8.69 22.02 -20.06
N ALA A 525 8.29 22.78 -21.07
CA ALA A 525 7.44 23.95 -20.88
C ALA A 525 6.00 23.61 -20.44
N ARG A 526 5.50 22.41 -20.76
CA ARG A 526 4.16 21.95 -20.36
C ARG A 526 4.13 21.26 -19.00
N THR A 527 5.21 20.61 -18.59
CA THR A 527 5.24 19.91 -17.30
C THR A 527 5.62 20.81 -16.12
N GLY A 528 6.28 21.93 -16.35
CA GLY A 528 6.68 22.88 -15.29
C GLY A 528 7.61 22.28 -14.20
N ILE A 529 8.03 21.00 -14.36
CA ILE A 529 8.98 20.33 -13.48
C ILE A 529 10.34 20.36 -14.19
N GLY A 530 11.01 21.53 -14.13
CA GLY A 530 12.44 21.61 -14.39
C GLY A 530 13.21 21.40 -13.09
N PRO A 531 14.48 20.99 -13.13
CA PRO A 531 15.32 21.11 -11.94
C PRO A 531 15.25 22.56 -11.47
N PRO A 532 15.14 22.82 -10.16
CA PRO A 532 15.42 24.15 -9.62
C PRO A 532 16.79 24.57 -10.15
N ALA A 533 16.96 25.84 -10.48
CA ALA A 533 18.27 26.37 -10.85
C ALA A 533 19.29 25.85 -9.83
N ALA A 534 20.41 25.30 -10.32
CA ALA A 534 21.39 24.59 -9.50
C ALA A 534 21.57 25.29 -8.15
N ALA A 535 21.40 24.51 -7.07
CA ALA A 535 21.54 25.03 -5.71
C ALA A 535 22.93 25.59 -5.53
N GLU A 536 23.05 26.89 -5.66
CA GLU A 536 24.26 27.64 -5.33
C GLU A 536 24.36 27.70 -3.81
N SER A 537 25.23 26.89 -3.22
CA SER A 537 25.71 26.93 -1.83
C SER A 537 24.96 25.99 -0.84
N PRO A 538 25.69 25.34 0.10
CA PRO A 538 25.12 24.68 1.26
C PRO A 538 24.37 25.70 2.12
N GLY A 539 23.03 25.59 2.17
CA GLY A 539 22.14 26.49 2.90
C GLY A 539 21.07 27.16 2.03
N ALA A 540 20.88 26.73 0.78
CA ALA A 540 19.68 27.12 0.00
C ALA A 540 18.42 26.64 0.70
N PRO A 541 17.34 27.45 0.76
CA PRO A 541 16.09 27.03 1.36
C PRO A 541 15.53 25.81 0.63
N LEU A 542 14.96 24.87 1.41
CA LEU A 542 14.32 23.67 0.86
C LEU A 542 13.17 24.06 -0.08
N PRO A 543 12.90 23.30 -1.14
CA PRO A 543 11.83 23.63 -2.07
C PRO A 543 10.46 23.44 -1.40
N LEU A 544 9.63 24.46 -1.49
CA LEU A 544 8.25 24.47 -0.98
C LEU A 544 7.26 24.19 -2.11
N LEU A 545 6.26 23.35 -1.87
CA LEU A 545 5.14 23.22 -2.80
C LEU A 545 4.14 24.36 -2.59
N GLN A 546 4.17 25.33 -3.50
CA GLN A 546 3.29 26.52 -3.45
C GLN A 546 3.05 27.12 -4.85
N GLY A 547 2.18 28.09 -4.95
CA GLY A 547 1.86 28.80 -6.20
C GLY A 547 1.42 27.87 -7.33
N SER A 548 1.89 28.11 -8.54
CA SER A 548 1.46 27.39 -9.74
C SER A 548 1.72 25.88 -9.71
N ALA A 549 2.73 25.39 -8.98
CA ALA A 549 3.00 23.95 -8.83
C ALA A 549 1.94 23.27 -7.97
N LEU A 550 1.55 23.90 -6.86
CA LEU A 550 0.45 23.46 -6.01
C LEU A 550 -0.88 23.48 -6.77
N ASP A 551 -1.18 24.58 -7.46
CA ASP A 551 -2.41 24.75 -8.24
C ASP A 551 -2.53 23.69 -9.33
N ARG A 552 -1.42 23.41 -10.02
CA ARG A 552 -1.41 22.39 -11.05
C ARG A 552 -1.67 21.00 -10.49
N LEU A 553 -0.99 20.63 -9.38
CA LEU A 553 -1.16 19.30 -8.79
C LEU A 553 -2.59 19.11 -8.26
N LEU A 554 -3.21 20.14 -7.68
CA LEU A 554 -4.63 20.17 -7.29
C LEU A 554 -5.55 20.02 -8.49
N HIS A 555 -5.37 20.84 -9.52
CA HIS A 555 -6.21 20.82 -10.73
C HIS A 555 -6.15 19.46 -11.43
N ASP A 556 -4.94 18.96 -11.69
CA ASP A 556 -4.72 17.71 -12.39
C ASP A 556 -5.24 16.50 -11.58
N GLY A 557 -5.02 16.50 -10.25
CA GLY A 557 -5.48 15.46 -9.35
C GLY A 557 -7.02 15.40 -9.23
N LEU A 558 -7.67 16.55 -9.07
CA LEU A 558 -9.14 16.63 -9.07
C LEU A 558 -9.72 16.25 -10.44
N GLY A 559 -9.04 16.60 -11.52
CA GLY A 559 -9.37 16.17 -12.88
C GLY A 559 -9.26 14.65 -13.07
N LEU A 560 -8.30 14.00 -12.41
CA LEU A 560 -8.18 12.54 -12.45
C LEU A 560 -9.32 11.86 -11.67
N ILE A 561 -9.70 12.37 -10.50
CA ILE A 561 -10.89 11.90 -9.76
C ILE A 561 -12.13 11.98 -10.66
N ALA A 562 -12.31 13.09 -11.38
CA ALA A 562 -13.45 13.25 -12.27
C ALA A 562 -13.44 12.30 -13.46
N ALA A 563 -12.27 12.05 -14.04
CA ALA A 563 -12.13 11.21 -15.23
C ALA A 563 -12.26 9.70 -14.94
N THR A 564 -12.07 9.28 -13.69
CA THR A 564 -12.09 7.85 -13.30
C THR A 564 -13.37 7.41 -12.60
N ALA A 565 -14.32 8.31 -12.39
CA ALA A 565 -15.63 7.99 -11.82
C ALA A 565 -16.49 7.20 -12.80
N ASP A 566 -17.02 6.06 -12.35
CA ASP A 566 -17.95 5.21 -13.10
C ASP A 566 -19.17 4.87 -12.24
N PRO A 567 -20.28 5.61 -12.39
CA PRO A 567 -21.50 5.39 -11.60
C PRO A 567 -22.18 4.03 -11.83
N GLU A 568 -21.90 3.36 -12.97
CA GLU A 568 -22.48 2.05 -13.28
C GLU A 568 -21.66 0.88 -12.70
N ALA A 569 -20.43 1.16 -12.22
CA ALA A 569 -19.57 0.15 -11.63
C ALA A 569 -19.96 -0.18 -10.18
N VAL A 570 -19.53 -1.36 -9.70
CA VAL A 570 -19.69 -1.80 -8.29
C VAL A 570 -18.94 -0.87 -7.33
N HIS A 571 -17.84 -0.28 -7.78
CA HIS A 571 -17.08 0.75 -7.08
C HIS A 571 -17.11 2.02 -7.94
N LEU A 572 -17.59 3.11 -7.41
CA LEU A 572 -17.68 4.40 -8.12
C LEU A 572 -16.30 4.85 -8.67
N TRP A 573 -15.25 4.53 -7.96
CA TRP A 573 -13.86 4.69 -8.39
C TRP A 573 -13.11 3.36 -8.31
N PRO A 574 -12.13 3.12 -9.19
CA PRO A 574 -11.31 1.91 -9.14
C PRO A 574 -10.63 1.75 -7.78
N ARG A 575 -10.78 0.58 -7.18
CA ARG A 575 -10.16 0.25 -5.90
C ARG A 575 -8.64 -0.01 -6.04
N PRO A 576 -7.85 0.21 -4.98
CA PRO A 576 -6.45 -0.22 -4.94
C PRO A 576 -6.34 -1.74 -5.12
N ARG A 577 -5.55 -2.20 -6.09
CA ARG A 577 -5.35 -3.64 -6.32
C ARG A 577 -4.55 -4.31 -5.21
N SER A 578 -3.75 -3.53 -4.48
CA SER A 578 -2.92 -3.98 -3.36
C SER A 578 -3.73 -4.33 -2.10
N LEU A 579 -4.99 -3.88 -2.00
CA LEU A 579 -5.84 -4.11 -0.83
C LEU A 579 -6.94 -5.15 -1.12
N PRO A 580 -7.39 -5.92 -0.10
CA PRO A 580 -8.56 -6.76 -0.21
C PRO A 580 -9.83 -5.96 -0.57
N GLU A 581 -10.82 -6.64 -1.15
CA GLU A 581 -12.11 -6.01 -1.47
C GLU A 581 -12.85 -5.66 -0.16
N GLY A 582 -13.17 -4.36 0.02
CA GLY A 582 -13.90 -3.84 1.17
C GLY A 582 -15.21 -3.17 0.77
N ASP A 583 -15.87 -2.55 1.75
CA ASP A 583 -17.09 -1.76 1.53
C ASP A 583 -16.83 -0.62 0.53
N PRO A 584 -17.55 -0.58 -0.63
CA PRO A 584 -17.32 0.44 -1.65
C PRO A 584 -17.67 1.87 -1.18
N CYS A 585 -18.36 2.01 -0.05
CA CYS A 585 -18.78 3.30 0.50
C CYS A 585 -17.92 3.81 1.67
N ASN A 586 -16.92 3.03 2.14
CA ASN A 586 -16.13 3.44 3.30
C ASN A 586 -15.19 4.63 3.00
N VAL A 587 -14.59 5.22 4.04
CA VAL A 587 -13.60 6.30 3.89
C VAL A 587 -12.24 5.76 3.46
N GLN A 588 -11.84 4.58 3.94
CA GLN A 588 -10.51 4.01 3.77
C GLN A 588 -10.11 3.87 2.30
N GLN A 589 -10.92 3.16 1.53
CA GLN A 589 -10.66 2.85 0.12
C GLN A 589 -11.87 3.04 -0.79
N GLY A 590 -13.01 3.41 -0.21
CA GLY A 590 -14.28 3.58 -0.91
C GLY A 590 -14.61 5.04 -1.23
N ALA A 591 -15.85 5.26 -1.64
CA ALA A 591 -16.31 6.52 -2.20
C ALA A 591 -16.42 7.67 -1.18
N ALA A 592 -16.66 7.40 0.12
CA ALA A 592 -16.89 8.47 1.12
C ALA A 592 -15.64 9.33 1.35
N GLY A 593 -14.43 8.74 1.32
CA GLY A 593 -13.20 9.52 1.46
C GLY A 593 -12.98 10.48 0.28
N VAL A 594 -13.29 10.03 -0.93
CA VAL A 594 -13.20 10.85 -2.15
C VAL A 594 -14.30 11.92 -2.15
N LEU A 595 -15.54 11.58 -1.72
CA LEU A 595 -16.67 12.51 -1.57
C LEU A 595 -16.29 13.68 -0.66
N ALA A 596 -15.63 13.42 0.47
CA ALA A 596 -15.22 14.48 1.40
C ALA A 596 -14.20 15.45 0.77
N VAL A 597 -13.29 14.94 -0.08
CA VAL A 597 -12.33 15.79 -0.82
C VAL A 597 -13.03 16.63 -1.88
N LEU A 598 -13.97 16.04 -2.63
CA LEU A 598 -14.79 16.77 -3.60
C LEU A 598 -15.64 17.86 -2.92
N ASP A 599 -16.26 17.55 -1.77
CA ASP A 599 -17.02 18.51 -0.97
C ASP A 599 -16.14 19.70 -0.57
N ARG A 600 -14.94 19.41 -0.03
CA ARG A 600 -14.00 20.47 0.36
C ARG A 600 -13.58 21.32 -0.84
N ALA A 601 -13.24 20.71 -1.98
CA ALA A 601 -12.82 21.42 -3.18
C ALA A 601 -13.93 22.33 -3.74
N VAL A 602 -15.17 21.87 -3.75
CA VAL A 602 -16.33 22.68 -4.15
C VAL A 602 -16.60 23.82 -3.17
N ARG A 603 -16.63 23.51 -1.87
CA ARG A 603 -16.96 24.47 -0.80
C ARG A 603 -15.93 25.56 -0.62
N THR A 604 -14.64 25.29 -0.85
CA THR A 604 -13.56 26.28 -0.82
C THR A 604 -13.47 27.11 -2.11
N GLY A 605 -14.21 26.77 -3.15
CA GLY A 605 -14.17 27.43 -4.44
C GLY A 605 -12.98 27.01 -5.31
N GLU A 606 -12.21 25.97 -4.92
CA GLU A 606 -11.11 25.44 -5.71
C GLU A 606 -11.58 24.80 -7.01
N ALA A 607 -12.67 24.04 -6.96
CA ALA A 607 -13.21 23.35 -8.13
C ALA A 607 -14.76 23.35 -8.14
N PRO A 608 -15.40 24.50 -8.28
CA PRO A 608 -16.88 24.60 -8.28
C PRO A 608 -17.50 23.84 -9.45
N ALA A 609 -16.77 23.64 -10.55
CA ALA A 609 -17.21 22.85 -11.69
C ALA A 609 -17.46 21.36 -11.36
N LEU A 610 -16.93 20.85 -10.24
CA LEU A 610 -17.15 19.47 -9.78
C LEU A 610 -18.45 19.27 -8.98
N LEU A 611 -19.29 20.30 -8.80
CA LEU A 611 -20.58 20.19 -8.12
C LEU A 611 -21.50 19.09 -8.71
N PRO A 612 -21.59 18.88 -10.04
CA PRO A 612 -22.35 17.76 -10.60
C PRO A 612 -21.78 16.39 -10.20
N LEU A 613 -20.45 16.22 -10.18
CA LEU A 613 -19.80 14.98 -9.74
C LEU A 613 -20.03 14.74 -8.24
N LEU A 614 -19.92 15.78 -7.40
CA LEU A 614 -20.24 15.71 -5.97
C LEU A 614 -21.66 15.17 -5.77
N ARG A 615 -22.63 15.68 -6.53
CA ARG A 615 -24.02 15.22 -6.50
C ARG A 615 -24.15 13.75 -6.91
N THR A 616 -23.54 13.35 -8.03
CA THR A 616 -23.54 11.97 -8.52
C THR A 616 -22.97 11.02 -7.47
N ALA A 617 -21.83 11.37 -6.88
CA ALA A 617 -21.16 10.56 -5.87
C ALA A 617 -22.00 10.43 -4.59
N ALA A 618 -22.60 11.51 -4.13
CA ALA A 618 -23.44 11.49 -2.94
C ALA A 618 -24.69 10.62 -3.12
N HIS A 619 -25.37 10.71 -4.27
CA HIS A 619 -26.52 9.88 -4.56
C HIS A 619 -26.15 8.42 -4.83
N TRP A 620 -24.98 8.16 -5.43
CA TRP A 620 -24.47 6.79 -5.59
C TRP A 620 -24.24 6.13 -4.23
N ILE A 621 -23.60 6.83 -3.28
CA ILE A 621 -23.41 6.35 -1.91
C ILE A 621 -24.77 6.09 -1.24
N ASP A 622 -25.72 7.03 -1.32
CA ASP A 622 -27.06 6.90 -0.75
C ASP A 622 -27.77 5.63 -1.27
N ALA A 623 -27.70 5.37 -2.58
CA ALA A 623 -28.27 4.17 -3.20
C ALA A 623 -27.60 2.88 -2.66
N GLN A 624 -26.26 2.87 -2.49
CA GLN A 624 -25.55 1.72 -1.91
C GLN A 624 -25.91 1.50 -0.44
N LEU A 625 -26.10 2.57 0.34
CA LEU A 625 -26.50 2.49 1.75
C LEU A 625 -27.93 1.97 1.96
N ALA A 626 -28.79 2.08 0.96
CA ALA A 626 -30.15 1.51 0.97
C ALA A 626 -30.17 -0.01 0.77
N LEU A 627 -29.08 -0.59 0.25
CA LEU A 627 -28.97 -2.06 0.08
C LEU A 627 -28.81 -2.75 1.43
N PRO A 628 -29.41 -3.95 1.59
CA PRO A 628 -29.23 -4.72 2.80
C PRO A 628 -27.77 -5.16 2.97
N GLY A 629 -27.24 -5.05 4.19
CA GLY A 629 -25.87 -5.43 4.50
C GLY A 629 -25.51 -5.16 5.95
N ARG A 630 -24.35 -5.65 6.37
CA ARG A 630 -23.81 -5.47 7.70
C ARG A 630 -23.33 -4.02 7.86
N VAL A 631 -23.72 -3.36 8.94
CA VAL A 631 -23.29 -2.01 9.30
C VAL A 631 -22.15 -2.11 10.33
N LEU A 632 -20.96 -1.63 9.93
CA LEU A 632 -19.80 -1.54 10.80
C LEU A 632 -19.68 -0.14 11.39
N PRO A 633 -19.29 0.02 12.69
CA PRO A 633 -19.31 1.31 13.35
C PRO A 633 -18.13 2.23 12.98
N GLY A 634 -16.97 1.69 12.63
CA GLY A 634 -15.73 2.45 12.49
C GLY A 634 -15.80 3.66 11.57
N LEU A 635 -14.90 4.62 11.81
CA LEU A 635 -14.85 5.87 11.04
C LEU A 635 -14.31 5.63 9.61
N TYR A 636 -13.28 4.80 9.47
CA TYR A 636 -12.61 4.58 8.19
C TYR A 636 -13.11 3.35 7.45
N PHE A 637 -13.26 2.22 8.12
CA PHE A 637 -13.73 0.96 7.50
C PHE A 637 -15.24 0.73 7.65
N GLY A 638 -15.89 1.48 8.55
CA GLY A 638 -17.33 1.37 8.78
C GLY A 638 -18.14 2.49 8.11
N ARG A 639 -19.36 2.63 8.57
CA ARG A 639 -20.35 3.54 8.00
C ARG A 639 -20.42 4.92 8.70
N SER A 640 -19.67 5.12 9.80
CA SER A 640 -19.68 6.40 10.53
C SER A 640 -19.12 7.53 9.69
N GLY A 641 -17.94 7.32 9.09
CA GLY A 641 -17.38 8.32 8.18
C GLY A 641 -18.17 8.50 6.88
N THR A 642 -18.81 7.42 6.41
CA THR A 642 -19.71 7.50 5.24
C THR A 642 -20.91 8.42 5.53
N ALA A 643 -21.57 8.25 6.69
CA ALA A 643 -22.68 9.11 7.08
C ALA A 643 -22.24 10.57 7.28
N TRP A 644 -21.06 10.80 7.85
CA TRP A 644 -20.43 12.12 7.97
C TRP A 644 -20.24 12.79 6.60
N ALA A 645 -19.49 12.13 5.70
CA ALA A 645 -19.21 12.67 4.37
C ALA A 645 -20.50 12.95 3.57
N LEU A 646 -21.47 12.06 3.66
CA LEU A 646 -22.76 12.21 2.97
C LEU A 646 -23.55 13.40 3.52
N HIS A 647 -23.56 13.59 4.84
CA HIS A 647 -24.22 14.73 5.47
C HIS A 647 -23.59 16.07 5.05
N ASP A 648 -22.28 16.19 5.10
CA ASP A 648 -21.57 17.41 4.72
C ASP A 648 -21.76 17.73 3.22
N ALA A 649 -21.67 16.72 2.36
CA ALA A 649 -21.95 16.86 0.93
C ALA A 649 -23.40 17.30 0.67
N ALA A 650 -24.38 16.76 1.41
CA ALA A 650 -25.79 17.15 1.30
C ALA A 650 -26.00 18.62 1.65
N LEU A 651 -25.30 19.16 2.67
CA LEU A 651 -25.33 20.57 3.01
C LEU A 651 -24.76 21.45 1.89
N THR A 652 -23.64 21.06 1.30
CA THR A 652 -23.02 21.77 0.17
C THR A 652 -23.90 21.74 -1.08
N LEU A 653 -24.63 20.65 -1.31
CA LEU A 653 -25.56 20.48 -2.42
C LEU A 653 -26.90 21.19 -2.21
N GLY A 654 -27.21 21.64 -0.97
CA GLY A 654 -28.50 22.18 -0.60
C GLY A 654 -29.61 21.12 -0.69
N ASP A 655 -29.32 19.86 -0.40
CA ASP A 655 -30.27 18.73 -0.45
C ASP A 655 -30.70 18.31 0.97
N PRO A 656 -31.77 18.86 1.53
CA PRO A 656 -32.21 18.53 2.89
C PRO A 656 -32.68 17.07 3.02
N GLY A 657 -33.25 16.49 1.94
CA GLY A 657 -33.68 15.10 1.97
C GLY A 657 -32.53 14.14 2.08
N LEU A 658 -31.43 14.41 1.39
CA LEU A 658 -30.19 13.61 1.51
C LEU A 658 -29.56 13.80 2.89
N ALA A 659 -29.55 15.02 3.45
CA ALA A 659 -29.06 15.27 4.79
C ALA A 659 -29.87 14.50 5.85
N ASP A 660 -31.23 14.46 5.72
CA ASP A 660 -32.08 13.66 6.60
C ASP A 660 -31.76 12.16 6.52
N ARG A 661 -31.56 11.62 5.32
CA ARG A 661 -31.16 10.21 5.16
C ARG A 661 -29.79 9.95 5.77
N ALA A 662 -28.79 10.82 5.55
CA ALA A 662 -27.47 10.70 6.17
C ALA A 662 -27.56 10.65 7.71
N ARG A 663 -28.39 11.52 8.32
CA ARG A 663 -28.66 11.49 9.76
C ARG A 663 -29.33 10.18 10.20
N ALA A 664 -30.30 9.70 9.45
CA ALA A 664 -30.95 8.44 9.74
C ALA A 664 -29.98 7.24 9.65
N TYR A 665 -29.03 7.23 8.72
CA TYR A 665 -27.96 6.23 8.66
C TYR A 665 -27.06 6.30 9.89
N ALA A 666 -26.63 7.49 10.30
CA ALA A 666 -25.79 7.68 11.48
C ALA A 666 -26.46 7.16 12.77
N LEU A 667 -27.76 7.31 12.90
CA LEU A 667 -28.54 6.78 14.03
C LEU A 667 -28.66 5.25 14.02
N ARG A 668 -28.33 4.56 12.94
CA ARG A 668 -28.34 3.09 12.82
C ARG A 668 -26.96 2.46 13.12
N ILE A 669 -25.93 3.27 13.33
CA ILE A 669 -24.59 2.76 13.65
C ILE A 669 -24.63 1.98 14.96
N PRO A 670 -24.04 0.75 15.05
CA PRO A 670 -23.97 -0.01 16.28
C PRO A 670 -23.22 0.74 17.39
N LEU A 671 -23.72 0.67 18.63
CA LEU A 671 -23.09 1.25 19.83
C LEU A 671 -22.42 0.21 20.72
N GLU A 672 -22.68 -1.08 20.44
CA GLU A 672 -21.98 -2.22 21.05
C GLU A 672 -21.10 -2.88 20.01
N TRP A 673 -19.81 -2.83 20.24
CA TRP A 673 -18.81 -3.36 19.31
C TRP A 673 -17.59 -3.85 20.09
N PRO A 674 -16.96 -4.96 19.67
CA PRO A 674 -15.81 -5.51 20.40
C PRO A 674 -14.56 -4.61 20.30
N ASP A 675 -14.45 -3.81 19.23
CA ASP A 675 -13.28 -2.97 18.97
C ASP A 675 -13.53 -1.53 19.41
N PRO A 676 -12.70 -0.95 20.28
CA PRO A 676 -12.82 0.44 20.72
C PRO A 676 -12.19 1.47 19.78
N ASP A 677 -11.41 1.07 18.76
CA ASP A 677 -10.53 1.93 17.97
C ASP A 677 -11.27 2.97 17.09
N VAL A 678 -10.48 3.81 16.42
CA VAL A 678 -11.02 4.83 15.51
C VAL A 678 -11.40 4.24 14.15
N CYS A 679 -10.61 3.31 13.63
CA CYS A 679 -10.78 2.81 12.27
C CYS A 679 -11.98 1.87 12.14
N HIS A 680 -12.12 0.92 13.06
CA HIS A 680 -13.13 -0.14 13.01
C HIS A 680 -14.19 -0.02 14.11
N GLY A 681 -13.93 0.77 15.17
CA GLY A 681 -14.61 0.68 16.42
C GLY A 681 -15.37 1.91 16.90
N LEU A 682 -15.61 1.89 18.23
CA LEU A 682 -16.51 2.84 18.91
C LEU A 682 -15.96 4.26 18.98
N ALA A 683 -14.62 4.46 19.10
CA ALA A 683 -14.05 5.80 19.10
C ALA A 683 -14.29 6.50 17.76
N GLY A 684 -14.19 5.76 16.65
CA GLY A 684 -14.55 6.29 15.33
C GLY A 684 -16.03 6.60 15.18
N ALA A 685 -16.91 5.72 15.69
CA ALA A 685 -18.34 5.97 15.69
C ALA A 685 -18.68 7.21 16.51
N GLY A 686 -18.16 7.32 17.73
CA GLY A 686 -18.39 8.46 18.61
C GLY A 686 -17.90 9.79 18.02
N THR A 687 -16.74 9.77 17.35
CA THR A 687 -16.22 10.97 16.64
C THR A 687 -17.19 11.47 15.57
N ALA A 688 -17.78 10.57 14.78
CA ALA A 688 -18.79 10.96 13.79
C ALA A 688 -20.11 11.44 14.43
N GLN A 689 -20.53 10.85 15.55
CA GLN A 689 -21.71 11.32 16.29
C GLN A 689 -21.47 12.74 16.85
N LEU A 690 -20.26 13.05 17.38
CA LEU A 690 -19.91 14.41 17.82
C LEU A 690 -19.97 15.41 16.65
N HIS A 691 -19.43 15.04 15.48
CA HIS A 691 -19.52 15.90 14.30
C HIS A 691 -20.97 16.22 13.92
N LEU A 692 -21.82 15.21 13.85
CA LEU A 692 -23.23 15.39 13.49
C LEU A 692 -23.99 16.19 14.56
N TRP A 693 -23.69 16.00 15.84
CA TRP A 693 -24.23 16.85 16.90
C TRP A 693 -23.83 18.31 16.70
N HIS A 694 -22.56 18.59 16.42
CA HIS A 694 -22.11 19.97 16.18
C HIS A 694 -22.75 20.59 14.93
N ALA A 695 -22.99 19.76 13.90
CA ALA A 695 -23.59 20.24 12.66
C ALA A 695 -25.10 20.47 12.75
N THR A 696 -25.82 19.71 13.61
CA THR A 696 -27.28 19.69 13.62
C THR A 696 -27.89 20.23 14.92
N GLY A 697 -27.17 20.16 16.04
CA GLY A 697 -27.71 20.44 17.39
C GLY A 697 -28.66 19.33 17.92
N ASP A 698 -28.82 18.21 17.19
CA ASP A 698 -29.72 17.12 17.58
C ASP A 698 -29.13 16.34 18.77
N PRO A 699 -29.79 16.36 19.96
CA PRO A 699 -29.25 15.74 21.18
C PRO A 699 -29.07 14.25 21.10
N ARG A 700 -29.75 13.55 20.17
CA ARG A 700 -29.59 12.12 19.98
C ARG A 700 -28.17 11.75 19.59
N PHE A 701 -27.48 12.62 18.83
CA PHE A 701 -26.08 12.39 18.46
C PHE A 701 -25.14 12.60 19.66
N ALA A 702 -25.40 13.57 20.53
CA ALA A 702 -24.64 13.76 21.77
C ALA A 702 -24.77 12.56 22.71
N GLU A 703 -25.98 12.05 22.89
CA GLU A 703 -26.28 10.88 23.71
C GLU A 703 -25.53 9.63 23.15
N ARG A 704 -25.57 9.42 21.83
CA ARG A 704 -24.88 8.30 21.17
C ARG A 704 -23.35 8.42 21.27
N ALA A 705 -22.80 9.62 21.16
CA ALA A 705 -21.37 9.86 21.38
C ALA A 705 -20.96 9.53 22.83
N SER A 706 -21.79 9.89 23.81
CA SER A 706 -21.59 9.51 25.23
C SER A 706 -21.61 7.99 25.41
N GLN A 707 -22.57 7.29 24.79
CA GLN A 707 -22.63 5.81 24.83
C GLN A 707 -21.42 5.14 24.19
N CYS A 708 -20.91 5.72 23.09
CA CYS A 708 -19.64 5.25 22.50
C CYS A 708 -18.46 5.42 23.46
N ALA A 709 -18.37 6.57 24.17
CA ALA A 709 -17.33 6.79 25.18
C ALA A 709 -17.41 5.76 26.31
N ASP A 710 -18.61 5.50 26.84
CA ASP A 710 -18.83 4.47 27.84
C ASP A 710 -18.44 3.07 27.33
N GLY A 711 -18.70 2.78 26.05
CA GLY A 711 -18.29 1.55 25.39
C GLY A 711 -16.76 1.42 25.29
N VAL A 712 -16.06 2.52 24.97
CA VAL A 712 -14.60 2.57 24.97
C VAL A 712 -14.05 2.30 26.36
N LEU A 713 -14.59 2.98 27.39
CA LEU A 713 -14.15 2.82 28.78
C LEU A 713 -14.30 1.38 29.28
N ARG A 714 -15.45 0.75 29.04
CA ARG A 714 -15.66 -0.67 29.42
C ARG A 714 -14.61 -1.61 28.85
N ARG A 715 -14.04 -1.28 27.70
CA ARG A 715 -13.02 -2.12 27.02
C ARG A 715 -11.60 -1.84 27.47
N THR A 716 -11.35 -0.69 28.09
CA THR A 716 -10.02 -0.24 28.53
C THR A 716 -9.76 -0.42 30.02
N MET A 717 -10.79 -0.58 30.87
CA MET A 717 -10.67 -0.56 32.35
C MET A 717 -10.56 -1.93 33.02
N GLU A 718 -10.53 -3.04 32.29
CA GLU A 718 -10.55 -4.39 32.89
C GLU A 718 -9.16 -4.95 33.26
N ALA A 719 -8.08 -4.14 33.29
CA ALA A 719 -6.74 -4.63 33.65
C ALA A 719 -6.37 -4.24 35.08
N GLU A 720 -5.90 -5.21 35.86
CA GLU A 720 -5.44 -5.01 37.24
C GLU A 720 -4.22 -4.06 37.33
N GLY A 721 -4.36 -2.93 38.02
CA GLY A 721 -3.23 -2.09 38.45
C GLY A 721 -3.08 -0.73 37.77
N GLY A 722 -4.02 -0.24 37.04
CA GLY A 722 -4.02 1.07 36.37
C GLY A 722 -4.71 1.01 35.00
N VAL A 723 -4.95 2.17 34.39
CA VAL A 723 -5.56 2.20 33.06
C VAL A 723 -4.61 1.53 32.07
N ASP A 724 -4.77 0.23 31.86
CA ASP A 724 -4.07 -0.49 30.83
C ASP A 724 -4.85 -0.26 29.52
N TRP A 725 -4.33 0.65 28.70
CA TRP A 725 -4.90 1.09 27.45
C TRP A 725 -4.81 0.02 26.35
N LEU A 726 -5.07 -1.26 26.72
CA LEU A 726 -4.92 -2.37 25.82
C LEU A 726 -6.23 -2.70 25.10
N PRO A 727 -6.34 -2.52 23.78
CA PRO A 727 -7.54 -2.85 23.05
C PRO A 727 -7.62 -4.32 22.65
N GLY A 728 -8.80 -4.90 22.86
CA GLY A 728 -9.38 -5.96 22.06
C GLY A 728 -9.15 -7.41 22.43
N PRO A 729 -10.12 -8.27 22.14
CA PRO A 729 -10.06 -9.70 22.42
C PRO A 729 -9.11 -10.47 21.48
N PRO A 730 -8.59 -11.64 21.90
CA PRO A 730 -7.49 -12.37 21.23
C PRO A 730 -7.84 -13.05 19.90
N HIS A 731 -8.99 -12.86 19.33
CA HIS A 731 -9.42 -13.57 18.12
C HIS A 731 -9.19 -12.81 16.81
N ARG A 732 -8.66 -11.60 16.83
CA ARG A 732 -8.15 -10.92 15.64
C ARG A 732 -6.69 -11.29 15.41
N ARG A 733 -6.39 -12.20 14.49
CA ARG A 733 -5.04 -12.76 14.31
C ARG A 733 -4.04 -11.88 13.55
N GLU A 734 -4.47 -10.85 12.82
CA GLU A 734 -3.56 -10.00 12.06
C GLU A 734 -3.41 -8.56 12.60
N LEU A 735 -4.44 -8.00 13.21
CA LEU A 735 -4.41 -6.68 13.84
C LEU A 735 -4.68 -6.73 15.35
N ALA A 736 -5.38 -7.74 15.83
CA ALA A 736 -5.74 -7.95 17.22
C ALA A 736 -4.72 -8.81 17.98
N GLY A 737 -4.55 -8.51 19.22
CA GLY A 737 -3.55 -9.10 20.11
C GLY A 737 -2.28 -8.27 20.16
N SER A 738 -2.24 -7.10 19.49
CA SER A 738 -1.22 -6.11 19.68
C SER A 738 -1.85 -4.80 20.10
N ALA A 739 -1.83 -4.55 21.41
CA ALA A 739 -1.95 -3.20 21.92
C ALA A 739 -1.06 -2.29 21.06
N SER A 740 -1.63 -1.21 20.54
CA SER A 740 -0.93 -0.24 19.71
C SER A 740 -0.98 1.12 20.38
N TYR A 741 0.09 1.88 20.25
CA TYR A 741 0.11 3.29 20.69
C TYR A 741 -0.38 4.26 19.60
N GLY A 742 -0.56 3.80 18.37
CA GLY A 742 -0.91 4.61 17.22
C GLY A 742 -2.30 5.24 17.25
N PHE A 743 -2.59 6.05 16.22
CA PHE A 743 -3.89 6.75 16.13
C PHE A 743 -5.00 5.86 15.57
N ALA A 744 -4.70 5.08 14.54
CA ALA A 744 -5.73 4.30 13.84
C ALA A 744 -6.34 3.20 14.71
N HIS A 745 -5.48 2.45 15.43
CA HIS A 745 -5.84 1.23 16.15
C HIS A 745 -5.34 1.21 17.60
N GLY A 746 -5.06 2.37 18.21
CA GLY A 746 -4.42 2.39 19.51
C GLY A 746 -4.75 3.59 20.39
N VAL A 747 -3.91 3.74 21.42
CA VAL A 747 -4.10 4.70 22.52
C VAL A 747 -4.30 6.12 22.03
N ALA A 748 -3.51 6.60 21.07
CA ALA A 748 -3.59 7.99 20.61
C ALA A 748 -4.97 8.34 20.01
N GLY A 749 -5.58 7.41 19.26
CA GLY A 749 -6.94 7.62 18.71
C GLY A 749 -8.01 7.63 19.78
N LEU A 750 -7.90 6.73 20.78
CA LEU A 750 -8.81 6.69 21.91
C LEU A 750 -8.72 7.99 22.75
N VAL A 751 -7.51 8.44 23.04
CA VAL A 751 -7.23 9.72 23.74
C VAL A 751 -7.87 10.88 22.98
N ALA A 752 -7.69 10.98 21.68
CA ALA A 752 -8.25 12.06 20.87
C ALA A 752 -9.79 12.08 20.92
N PHE A 753 -10.44 10.92 20.83
CA PHE A 753 -11.89 10.81 20.96
C PHE A 753 -12.40 11.15 22.36
N LEU A 754 -11.80 10.54 23.42
CA LEU A 754 -12.23 10.78 24.79
C LEU A 754 -12.06 12.25 25.21
N LEU A 755 -10.96 12.88 24.77
CA LEU A 755 -10.72 14.31 25.00
C LEU A 755 -11.83 15.18 24.35
N ALA A 756 -12.18 14.89 23.10
CA ALA A 756 -13.23 15.61 22.41
C ALA A 756 -14.60 15.38 23.05
N ALA A 757 -14.94 14.13 23.35
CA ALA A 757 -16.20 13.77 24.01
C ALA A 757 -16.31 14.39 25.40
N GLY A 758 -15.25 14.32 26.22
CA GLY A 758 -15.23 14.90 27.56
C GLY A 758 -15.48 16.40 27.57
N ARG A 759 -14.80 17.11 26.67
CA ARG A 759 -14.93 18.56 26.53
C ARG A 759 -16.28 18.97 25.98
N ASP A 760 -16.78 18.28 24.96
CA ASP A 760 -17.96 18.71 24.20
C ASP A 760 -19.28 18.26 24.86
N LEU A 761 -19.27 17.15 25.61
CA LEU A 761 -20.43 16.62 26.33
C LEU A 761 -20.45 16.97 27.81
N ASP A 762 -19.52 17.82 28.27
CA ASP A 762 -19.40 18.24 29.70
C ASP A 762 -19.16 17.02 30.63
N ARG A 763 -18.23 16.13 30.22
CA ARG A 763 -17.84 14.92 30.96
C ARG A 763 -16.37 14.99 31.37
N PRO A 764 -16.02 15.72 32.45
CA PRO A 764 -14.64 15.97 32.85
C PRO A 764 -13.84 14.68 33.14
N GLU A 765 -14.49 13.60 33.60
CA GLU A 765 -13.85 12.32 33.85
C GLU A 765 -13.24 11.72 32.56
N LEU A 766 -13.83 11.97 31.39
CA LEU A 766 -13.25 11.53 30.11
C LEU A 766 -12.00 12.34 29.75
N VAL A 767 -11.99 13.63 30.13
CA VAL A 767 -10.81 14.50 29.94
C VAL A 767 -9.66 14.01 30.81
N ASP A 768 -9.92 13.70 32.09
CA ASP A 768 -8.90 13.19 33.02
C ASP A 768 -8.29 11.86 32.53
N ILE A 769 -9.13 10.95 32.03
CA ILE A 769 -8.69 9.68 31.43
C ILE A 769 -7.85 9.93 30.18
N ALA A 770 -8.25 10.85 29.31
CA ALA A 770 -7.49 11.22 28.12
C ALA A 770 -6.11 11.81 28.47
N ILE A 771 -6.04 12.65 29.52
CA ILE A 771 -4.78 13.19 30.06
C ILE A 771 -3.88 12.07 30.55
N GLY A 772 -4.40 11.10 31.32
CA GLY A 772 -3.67 9.92 31.77
C GLY A 772 -3.08 9.11 30.59
N GLY A 773 -3.88 8.89 29.53
CA GLY A 773 -3.42 8.25 28.30
C GLY A 773 -2.33 9.04 27.57
N GLY A 774 -2.41 10.36 27.56
CA GLY A 774 -1.37 11.23 27.03
C GLY A 774 -0.05 11.13 27.79
N HIS A 775 -0.09 11.13 29.12
CA HIS A 775 1.10 10.89 29.94
C HIS A 775 1.71 9.50 29.72
N ALA A 776 0.88 8.47 29.58
CA ALA A 776 1.36 7.11 29.24
C ALA A 776 2.08 7.09 27.88
N LEU A 777 1.55 7.78 26.85
CA LEU A 777 2.21 7.93 25.55
C LEU A 777 3.56 8.65 25.68
N CYS A 778 3.64 9.72 26.47
CA CYS A 778 4.90 10.42 26.72
C CYS A 778 5.93 9.55 27.47
N ALA A 779 5.47 8.73 28.42
CA ALA A 779 6.34 7.87 29.22
C ALA A 779 7.00 6.73 28.42
N VAL A 780 6.31 6.19 27.40
CA VAL A 780 6.84 5.10 26.55
C VAL A 780 7.63 5.60 25.33
N ALA A 781 7.69 6.92 25.12
CA ALA A 781 8.41 7.51 24.01
C ALA A 781 9.92 7.38 24.19
N GLU A 782 10.63 6.98 23.15
CA GLU A 782 12.09 6.99 23.07
C GLU A 782 12.56 8.33 22.49
N ARG A 783 13.33 9.09 23.25
CA ARG A 783 13.96 10.34 22.78
C ARG A 783 15.24 10.02 22.00
N ARG A 784 15.36 10.55 20.81
CA ARG A 784 16.55 10.44 19.95
C ARG A 784 16.94 11.81 19.40
N GLY A 785 17.84 12.47 20.13
CA GLY A 785 18.16 13.86 19.83
C GLY A 785 16.93 14.76 20.02
N ASP A 786 16.54 15.45 18.96
CA ASP A 786 15.41 16.40 18.94
C ASP A 786 14.06 15.77 18.55
N ILE A 787 14.02 14.47 18.20
CA ILE A 787 12.82 13.72 17.85
C ILE A 787 12.37 12.78 18.98
N ALA A 788 11.13 12.32 18.88
CA ALA A 788 10.60 11.21 19.67
C ALA A 788 10.02 10.14 18.74
N VAL A 789 10.26 8.88 19.08
CA VAL A 789 9.73 7.70 18.36
C VAL A 789 9.07 6.77 19.36
N TRP A 790 8.11 5.98 18.90
CA TRP A 790 7.34 5.08 19.75
C TRP A 790 7.47 3.64 19.28
N PRO A 791 7.51 2.67 20.23
CA PRO A 791 7.32 1.28 19.86
C PRO A 791 5.90 1.06 19.30
N LYS A 792 5.69 0.01 18.55
CA LYS A 792 4.37 -0.31 17.98
C LYS A 792 3.31 -0.52 19.06
N GLY A 793 3.71 -1.12 20.19
CA GLY A 793 2.83 -1.41 21.31
C GLY A 793 3.61 -2.05 22.48
N PRO A 794 2.95 -2.33 23.61
CA PRO A 794 3.56 -2.93 24.78
C PRO A 794 4.26 -4.27 24.48
N GLY A 795 5.42 -4.50 25.07
CA GLY A 795 6.20 -5.74 24.91
C GLY A 795 6.76 -6.01 23.51
N ARG A 796 6.61 -5.07 22.57
CA ARG A 796 7.17 -5.18 21.22
C ARG A 796 8.45 -4.38 21.11
N THR A 797 9.54 -5.11 20.98
CA THR A 797 10.88 -4.54 20.72
C THR A 797 11.11 -4.27 19.24
N GLU A 798 10.24 -4.80 18.35
CA GLU A 798 10.31 -4.50 16.93
C GLU A 798 10.03 -3.03 16.69
N ARG A 799 11.07 -2.32 16.30
CA ARG A 799 11.00 -0.91 15.89
C ARG A 799 10.29 -0.85 14.54
N GLN A 800 9.19 -0.12 14.48
CA GLN A 800 8.71 0.31 13.17
C GLN A 800 9.77 1.24 12.58
N GLY A 801 10.20 0.94 11.36
CA GLY A 801 11.26 1.71 10.70
C GLY A 801 10.85 3.13 10.31
N LEU A 802 9.53 3.47 10.35
CA LEU A 802 8.98 4.74 9.89
C LEU A 802 7.81 5.19 10.78
N ASP A 803 7.65 6.50 10.93
CA ASP A 803 6.64 7.14 11.77
C ASP A 803 5.42 7.57 10.94
N PHE A 804 4.35 6.76 11.01
CA PHE A 804 3.09 6.98 10.27
C PHE A 804 1.99 7.59 11.13
N TRP A 805 0.95 8.12 10.45
CA TRP A 805 -0.27 8.55 11.13
C TRP A 805 -1.00 7.38 11.81
N CYS A 806 -1.17 6.26 11.12
CA CYS A 806 -1.93 5.14 11.68
C CYS A 806 -1.23 4.53 12.90
N ASN A 807 0.11 4.45 12.88
CA ASN A 807 0.86 3.73 13.90
C ASN A 807 2.29 4.29 14.04
N GLY A 808 2.44 5.43 14.68
CA GLY A 808 3.73 6.09 14.88
C GLY A 808 3.62 7.54 15.33
N ALA A 809 4.74 8.26 15.26
CA ALA A 809 4.90 9.59 15.80
C ALA A 809 3.86 10.59 15.30
N SER A 810 3.55 10.59 14.01
CA SER A 810 2.61 11.55 13.42
C SER A 810 1.20 11.43 14.03
N GLY A 811 0.68 10.21 14.18
CA GLY A 811 -0.64 10.01 14.80
C GLY A 811 -0.65 10.31 16.29
N ILE A 812 0.41 9.93 17.00
CA ILE A 812 0.56 10.21 18.45
C ILE A 812 0.66 11.72 18.66
N GLY A 813 1.51 12.41 17.90
CA GLY A 813 1.62 13.88 17.93
C GLY A 813 0.29 14.59 17.70
N THR A 814 -0.56 14.01 16.83
CA THR A 814 -1.93 14.52 16.56
C THR A 814 -2.81 14.52 17.81
N ALA A 815 -2.71 13.50 18.68
CA ALA A 815 -3.44 13.47 19.95
C ALA A 815 -2.79 14.42 20.98
N LEU A 816 -1.45 14.41 21.09
CA LEU A 816 -0.71 15.21 22.07
C LEU A 816 -0.87 16.72 21.84
N VAL A 817 -0.88 17.20 20.59
CA VAL A 817 -1.08 18.64 20.33
C VAL A 817 -2.49 19.11 20.78
N ARG A 818 -3.50 18.24 20.71
CA ARG A 818 -4.86 18.51 21.18
C ARG A 818 -4.97 18.49 22.71
N LEU A 819 -4.28 17.55 23.35
CA LEU A 819 -4.13 17.57 24.82
C LEU A 819 -3.47 18.86 25.30
N TRP A 820 -2.38 19.29 24.66
CA TRP A 820 -1.75 20.56 25.00
C TRP A 820 -2.72 21.74 24.84
N GLN A 821 -3.50 21.79 23.75
CA GLN A 821 -4.46 22.86 23.52
C GLN A 821 -5.55 22.94 24.61
N VAL A 822 -5.92 21.81 25.20
CA VAL A 822 -6.97 21.75 26.23
C VAL A 822 -6.38 22.01 27.64
N THR A 823 -5.20 21.43 27.92
CA THR A 823 -4.62 21.43 29.28
C THR A 823 -3.59 22.54 29.52
N GLY A 824 -2.92 23.00 28.44
CA GLY A 824 -1.76 23.89 28.53
C GLY A 824 -0.50 23.19 29.03
N ASP A 825 -0.50 21.85 29.24
CA ASP A 825 0.65 21.11 29.75
C ASP A 825 1.81 21.14 28.74
N PRO A 826 2.97 21.72 29.07
CA PRO A 826 4.09 21.87 28.17
C PRO A 826 4.71 20.53 27.74
N LEU A 827 4.51 19.45 28.52
CA LEU A 827 5.00 18.12 28.18
C LEU A 827 4.36 17.62 26.86
N PHE A 828 3.05 17.78 26.73
CA PHE A 828 2.33 17.37 25.51
C PHE A 828 2.79 18.18 24.31
N ARG A 829 3.04 19.46 24.45
CA ARG A 829 3.61 20.29 23.38
C ARG A 829 4.99 19.79 22.96
N GLU A 830 5.89 19.58 23.94
CA GLU A 830 7.25 19.11 23.69
C GLU A 830 7.25 17.83 22.86
N TYR A 831 6.44 16.84 23.25
CA TYR A 831 6.39 15.56 22.54
C TYR A 831 5.67 15.66 21.17
N ALA A 832 4.66 16.51 21.03
CA ALA A 832 4.02 16.77 19.74
C ALA A 832 5.01 17.42 18.74
N GLU A 833 5.83 18.37 19.19
CA GLU A 833 6.87 19.01 18.38
C GLU A 833 8.00 18.02 18.02
N ARG A 834 8.39 17.13 18.93
CA ARG A 834 9.36 16.06 18.66
C ARG A 834 8.82 15.04 17.65
N ALA A 835 7.51 14.71 17.73
CA ALA A 835 6.81 13.86 16.76
C ALA A 835 6.74 14.51 15.38
N ALA A 836 6.49 15.81 15.31
CA ALA A 836 6.45 16.57 14.07
C ALA A 836 7.84 16.62 13.38
N ARG A 837 8.90 16.80 14.16
CA ARG A 837 10.28 16.73 13.62
C ARG A 837 10.61 15.35 13.07
N ALA A 838 10.16 14.26 13.71
CA ALA A 838 10.30 12.90 13.18
C ALA A 838 9.53 12.72 11.86
N ALA A 839 8.27 13.16 11.81
CA ALA A 839 7.43 13.11 10.61
C ALA A 839 8.02 13.92 9.44
N HIS A 840 8.56 15.12 9.71
CA HIS A 840 9.20 15.96 8.71
C HIS A 840 10.50 15.34 8.19
N ARG A 841 11.36 14.83 9.08
CA ARG A 841 12.60 14.14 8.72
C ARG A 841 12.36 12.97 7.76
N ASP A 842 11.31 12.18 8.02
CA ASP A 842 11.04 10.96 7.27
C ASP A 842 10.23 11.18 5.99
N ARG A 843 9.93 12.43 5.60
CA ARG A 843 9.07 12.76 4.45
C ARG A 843 9.50 12.15 3.11
N TRP A 844 10.79 11.96 2.89
CA TRP A 844 11.32 11.31 1.69
C TRP A 844 11.31 9.78 1.76
N ARG A 845 11.19 9.20 2.97
CA ARG A 845 11.27 7.76 3.24
C ARG A 845 9.94 7.06 3.12
N VAL A 846 8.85 7.81 3.30
CA VAL A 846 7.46 7.28 3.32
C VAL A 846 6.78 7.38 1.95
N GLY A 847 5.69 6.64 1.77
CA GLY A 847 4.81 6.73 0.60
C GLY A 847 4.02 8.04 0.53
N PRO A 848 3.19 8.24 -0.49
CA PRO A 848 2.41 9.48 -0.65
C PRO A 848 1.15 9.54 0.21
N GLY A 849 0.56 8.41 0.62
CA GLY A 849 -0.77 8.31 1.20
C GLY A 849 -0.97 9.00 2.55
N SER A 850 -2.23 9.01 3.01
CA SER A 850 -2.60 9.58 4.30
C SER A 850 -2.43 8.62 5.47
N CYS A 851 -2.51 7.31 5.25
CA CYS A 851 -2.36 6.31 6.30
C CYS A 851 -0.88 6.09 6.68
N HIS A 852 -0.03 5.86 5.68
CA HIS A 852 1.37 5.45 5.83
C HIS A 852 2.35 6.39 5.12
N GLY A 853 1.93 7.62 4.81
CA GLY A 853 2.68 8.46 3.91
C GLY A 853 2.75 9.93 4.29
N VAL A 854 3.36 10.68 3.38
CA VAL A 854 3.62 12.12 3.51
C VAL A 854 2.34 12.90 3.78
N ALA A 855 1.23 12.57 3.09
CA ALA A 855 -0.01 13.33 3.23
C ALA A 855 -0.53 13.29 4.68
N GLY A 856 -0.54 12.11 5.31
CA GLY A 856 -0.97 11.98 6.71
C GLY A 856 0.01 12.60 7.71
N ASN A 857 1.31 12.43 7.45
CA ASN A 857 2.37 12.97 8.31
C ASN A 857 2.39 14.50 8.30
N ALA A 858 2.26 15.12 7.14
CA ALA A 858 2.25 16.58 7.01
C ALA A 858 1.02 17.25 7.65
N GLN A 859 -0.10 16.51 7.82
CA GLN A 859 -1.28 17.03 8.54
C GLN A 859 -0.95 17.41 10.01
N LEU A 860 0.01 16.72 10.67
CA LEU A 860 0.45 17.11 12.01
C LEU A 860 1.19 18.46 12.00
N LEU A 861 2.00 18.70 10.97
CA LEU A 861 2.70 19.99 10.82
C LEU A 861 1.71 21.13 10.61
N VAL A 862 0.65 20.93 9.82
CA VAL A 862 -0.42 21.91 9.66
C VAL A 862 -1.18 22.11 10.98
N ASP A 863 -1.47 21.05 11.75
CA ASP A 863 -2.09 21.15 13.07
C ASP A 863 -1.26 22.03 14.02
N LEU A 864 0.06 21.81 14.07
CA LEU A 864 0.96 22.64 14.88
C LEU A 864 0.99 24.09 14.40
N ALA A 865 1.08 24.34 13.09
CA ALA A 865 1.02 25.70 12.55
C ALA A 865 -0.25 26.42 12.98
N ASP A 866 -1.41 25.76 12.87
CA ASP A 866 -2.72 26.33 13.20
C ASP A 866 -2.88 26.55 14.73
N MET A 867 -2.32 25.70 15.58
CA MET A 867 -2.47 25.72 17.04
C MET A 867 -1.40 26.58 17.74
N THR A 868 -0.19 26.69 17.17
CA THR A 868 0.89 27.51 17.74
C THR A 868 1.00 28.89 17.10
N SER A 869 0.37 29.10 15.95
CA SER A 869 0.55 30.28 15.06
C SER A 869 2.00 30.47 14.60
N ASP A 870 2.79 29.38 14.57
CA ASP A 870 4.16 29.39 14.07
C ASP A 870 4.18 28.99 12.58
N ALA A 871 4.53 29.94 11.72
CA ALA A 871 4.56 29.75 10.28
C ALA A 871 5.61 28.70 9.82
N ALA A 872 6.67 28.46 10.61
CA ALA A 872 7.71 27.49 10.27
C ALA A 872 7.13 26.06 10.09
N TYR A 873 6.13 25.67 10.86
CA TYR A 873 5.48 24.36 10.68
C TYR A 873 4.70 24.29 9.36
N ARG A 874 4.14 25.44 8.90
CA ARG A 874 3.44 25.49 7.61
C ARG A 874 4.43 25.35 6.44
N ASP A 875 5.59 25.97 6.55
CA ASP A 875 6.67 25.80 5.57
C ASP A 875 7.16 24.35 5.54
N GLN A 876 7.37 23.72 6.70
CA GLN A 876 7.72 22.30 6.79
C GLN A 876 6.64 21.39 6.18
N ALA A 877 5.35 21.71 6.32
CA ALA A 877 4.28 20.98 5.67
C ALA A 877 4.31 21.16 4.13
N ALA A 878 4.67 22.35 3.63
CA ALA A 878 4.84 22.61 2.20
C ALA A 878 6.10 21.91 1.63
N GLU A 879 7.18 21.81 2.39
CA GLU A 879 8.35 20.97 2.06
C GLU A 879 7.96 19.48 1.98
N ALA A 880 7.20 18.98 2.94
CA ALA A 880 6.70 17.62 2.89
C ALA A 880 5.78 17.38 1.68
N ALA A 881 4.90 18.33 1.35
CA ALA A 881 4.05 18.27 0.17
C ALA A 881 4.86 18.31 -1.15
N TYR A 882 6.04 18.94 -1.16
CA TYR A 882 6.93 18.90 -2.32
C TYR A 882 7.37 17.48 -2.69
N CYS A 883 7.48 16.58 -1.71
CA CYS A 883 7.78 15.16 -1.96
C CYS A 883 6.68 14.50 -2.82
N LEU A 884 5.41 14.90 -2.66
CA LEU A 884 4.31 14.42 -3.50
C LEU A 884 4.48 14.87 -4.95
N TYR A 885 4.84 16.15 -5.14
CA TYR A 885 5.07 16.74 -6.45
C TYR A 885 6.27 16.11 -7.17
N ALA A 886 7.38 15.89 -6.47
CA ALA A 886 8.58 15.27 -7.02
C ALA A 886 8.34 13.82 -7.48
N ARG A 887 7.46 13.08 -6.78
CA ARG A 887 7.08 11.71 -7.12
C ARG A 887 5.97 11.62 -8.17
N ALA A 888 5.22 12.69 -8.43
CA ALA A 888 4.12 12.69 -9.38
C ALA A 888 4.58 12.30 -10.78
N ALA A 889 3.79 11.51 -11.49
CA ALA A 889 4.02 11.13 -12.88
C ALA A 889 3.06 11.84 -13.83
N VAL A 890 3.49 12.02 -15.06
CA VAL A 890 2.66 12.57 -16.16
C VAL A 890 1.86 11.42 -16.77
N LEU A 891 0.54 11.54 -16.80
CA LEU A 891 -0.36 10.56 -17.43
C LEU A 891 -0.50 10.82 -18.94
N GLN A 892 -1.16 9.89 -19.67
CA GLN A 892 -1.32 9.96 -21.13
C GLN A 892 -1.99 11.26 -21.61
N ASP A 893 -2.87 11.81 -20.82
CA ASP A 893 -3.58 13.07 -21.10
C ASP A 893 -2.81 14.34 -20.65
N GLY A 894 -1.59 14.17 -20.18
CA GLY A 894 -0.71 15.26 -19.74
C GLY A 894 -0.92 15.74 -18.31
N ARG A 895 -1.87 15.14 -17.57
CA ARG A 895 -2.09 15.46 -16.14
C ARG A 895 -0.97 14.90 -15.27
N LEU A 896 -0.65 15.63 -14.20
CA LEU A 896 0.18 15.15 -13.11
C LEU A 896 -0.67 14.35 -12.12
N ALA A 897 -0.20 13.14 -11.77
CA ALA A 897 -0.84 12.32 -10.75
C ALA A 897 0.18 11.83 -9.72
N VAL A 898 -0.19 11.89 -8.46
CA VAL A 898 0.57 11.28 -7.37
C VAL A 898 0.26 9.78 -7.38
N PRO A 899 1.28 8.90 -7.41
CA PRO A 899 1.05 7.46 -7.30
C PRO A 899 0.51 7.09 -5.91
N ASP A 900 -0.03 5.89 -5.77
CA ASP A 900 -0.41 5.33 -4.48
C ASP A 900 0.82 4.89 -3.65
N ASP A 901 0.59 4.33 -2.46
CA ASP A 901 1.67 3.88 -1.56
C ASP A 901 2.55 2.76 -2.16
N THR A 902 2.12 2.10 -3.24
CA THR A 902 2.97 1.15 -3.98
C THR A 902 4.03 1.84 -4.84
N LEU A 903 3.92 3.14 -5.09
CA LEU A 903 4.71 3.96 -6.00
C LEU A 903 4.66 3.49 -7.47
N ARG A 904 3.67 2.67 -7.84
CA ARG A 904 3.52 2.04 -9.16
C ARG A 904 2.18 2.32 -9.83
N GLU A 905 1.13 2.35 -9.03
CA GLU A 905 -0.24 2.47 -9.49
C GLU A 905 -0.83 3.83 -9.11
N PHE A 906 -1.94 4.18 -9.76
CA PHE A 906 -2.66 5.41 -9.47
C PHE A 906 -4.07 5.01 -9.02
N CYS A 907 -4.37 5.19 -7.75
CA CYS A 907 -5.71 5.04 -7.22
C CYS A 907 -6.18 6.33 -6.55
N VAL A 908 -7.49 6.55 -6.57
CA VAL A 908 -8.09 7.78 -6.01
C VAL A 908 -8.57 7.61 -4.58
N SER A 909 -8.30 6.47 -3.93
CA SER A 909 -8.72 6.23 -2.54
C SER A 909 -8.13 7.27 -1.56
N TYR A 910 -8.76 7.42 -0.40
CA TYR A 910 -8.37 8.45 0.57
C TYR A 910 -7.10 8.08 1.33
N GLN A 911 -7.01 6.88 1.90
CA GLN A 911 -5.94 6.57 2.85
C GLN A 911 -4.62 6.16 2.17
N VAL A 912 -4.67 5.51 1.03
CA VAL A 912 -3.45 5.00 0.34
C VAL A 912 -3.22 5.63 -1.03
N GLY A 913 -4.12 6.52 -1.47
CA GLY A 913 -4.10 7.09 -2.81
C GLY A 913 -4.22 8.60 -2.87
N LEU A 914 -4.60 9.08 -4.05
CA LEU A 914 -4.57 10.49 -4.43
C LEU A 914 -5.46 11.40 -3.57
N ALA A 915 -6.67 10.96 -3.17
CA ALA A 915 -7.62 11.84 -2.48
C ALA A 915 -7.06 12.37 -1.15
N GLY A 916 -6.35 11.53 -0.39
CA GLY A 916 -5.73 11.99 0.84
C GLY A 916 -4.58 12.99 0.63
N ALA A 917 -3.83 12.84 -0.46
CA ALA A 917 -2.83 13.83 -0.85
C ALA A 917 -3.48 15.18 -1.22
N LEU A 918 -4.56 15.15 -2.02
CA LEU A 918 -5.31 16.36 -2.38
C LEU A 918 -5.94 17.06 -1.17
N ASP A 919 -6.40 16.29 -0.17
CA ASP A 919 -6.93 16.87 1.05
C ASP A 919 -5.90 17.68 1.85
N LEU A 920 -4.66 17.18 1.95
CA LEU A 920 -3.54 17.95 2.49
C LEU A 920 -3.29 19.22 1.68
N LEU A 921 -3.26 19.14 0.34
CA LEU A 921 -2.99 20.27 -0.54
C LEU A 921 -4.10 21.34 -0.45
N LEU A 922 -5.36 20.92 -0.39
CA LEU A 922 -6.49 21.83 -0.16
C LEU A 922 -6.38 22.53 1.20
N ARG A 923 -5.94 21.81 2.25
CA ARG A 923 -5.73 22.41 3.57
C ARG A 923 -4.56 23.40 3.58
N LEU A 924 -3.46 23.09 2.89
CA LEU A 924 -2.33 24.02 2.74
C LEU A 924 -2.73 25.29 2.00
N LYS A 925 -3.58 25.19 0.98
CA LYS A 925 -4.00 26.34 0.16
C LYS A 925 -5.08 27.18 0.84
N HIS A 926 -6.11 26.55 1.36
CA HIS A 926 -7.34 27.22 1.84
C HIS A 926 -7.50 27.22 3.37
N GLY A 927 -6.61 26.54 4.09
CA GLY A 927 -6.77 26.35 5.52
C GLY A 927 -7.92 25.39 5.88
N GLY A 928 -8.47 25.58 7.08
CA GLY A 928 -9.59 24.80 7.61
C GLY A 928 -9.15 23.62 8.47
N GLY A 929 -10.11 23.01 9.18
CA GLY A 929 -9.88 21.93 10.15
C GLY A 929 -9.31 20.66 9.51
N ARG A 930 -8.66 19.84 10.34
CA ARG A 930 -8.20 18.51 9.95
C ARG A 930 -9.41 17.62 9.64
N PRO A 931 -9.40 16.91 8.50
CA PRO A 931 -10.46 15.96 8.18
C PRO A 931 -10.62 14.88 9.25
N TRP A 932 -11.84 14.43 9.45
CA TRP A 932 -12.18 13.33 10.36
C TRP A 932 -11.79 13.58 11.83
N MET A 933 -11.69 14.87 12.20
CA MET A 933 -11.48 15.34 13.57
C MET A 933 -12.57 16.35 13.94
N THR A 934 -12.95 16.37 15.22
CA THR A 934 -13.96 17.30 15.76
C THR A 934 -13.29 18.47 16.49
N ASP A 935 -12.25 19.05 15.85
CA ASP A 935 -11.59 20.24 16.40
C ASP A 935 -12.58 21.41 16.47
N ARG A 936 -12.61 22.08 17.60
CA ARG A 936 -13.45 23.29 17.74
C ARG A 936 -12.87 24.38 16.85
N THR A 937 -13.52 24.69 15.74
CA THR A 937 -13.40 25.97 15.08
C THR A 937 -13.83 27.07 16.06
N SER A 938 -13.18 28.21 16.05
CA SER A 938 -13.41 29.29 17.01
C SER A 938 -14.91 29.63 17.14
N ARG A 939 -15.33 30.12 18.32
CA ARG A 939 -16.73 30.50 18.61
C ARG A 939 -17.31 31.49 17.57
N ALA A 940 -16.44 32.28 16.90
CA ALA A 940 -16.77 33.20 15.83
C ALA A 940 -17.24 32.51 14.52
N GLU A 941 -16.65 31.35 14.15
CA GLU A 941 -17.07 30.59 12.95
C GLU A 941 -18.41 29.88 13.18
N ARG A 942 -18.73 29.48 14.42
CA ARG A 942 -20.03 28.90 14.78
C ARG A 942 -21.18 29.94 14.67
N THR A 943 -20.95 31.13 15.17
CA THR A 943 -21.97 32.20 15.09
C THR A 943 -22.23 32.57 13.63
N SER A 944 -21.19 32.66 12.79
CA SER A 944 -21.36 32.98 11.37
C SER A 944 -21.98 31.82 10.55
N ARG A 945 -21.86 30.58 11.01
CA ARG A 945 -22.46 29.40 10.34
C ARG A 945 -23.93 29.25 10.71
N VAL A 946 -24.27 29.45 11.98
CA VAL A 946 -25.68 29.49 12.47
C VAL A 946 -26.42 30.66 11.88
N GLU A 947 -25.79 31.84 11.75
CA GLU A 947 -26.38 32.99 11.09
C GLU A 947 -26.58 32.83 9.58
N ARG A 948 -25.68 32.09 8.89
CA ARG A 948 -25.86 31.75 7.47
C ARG A 948 -26.97 30.75 7.24
N THR A 949 -27.10 29.70 8.09
CA THR A 949 -28.21 28.74 8.00
C THR A 949 -29.55 29.42 8.35
N SER A 950 -29.59 30.24 9.37
CA SER A 950 -30.83 31.01 9.73
C SER A 950 -31.18 32.08 8.68
N ARG A 951 -30.22 32.59 7.92
CA ARG A 951 -30.47 33.51 6.79
C ARG A 951 -30.97 32.79 5.55
N ALA A 952 -30.48 31.59 5.29
CA ALA A 952 -30.96 30.73 4.20
C ALA A 952 -32.42 30.31 4.42
N ASP A 953 -32.78 29.97 5.65
CA ASP A 953 -34.17 29.64 6.00
C ASP A 953 -35.12 30.84 5.93
N ARG A 954 -34.62 32.09 6.02
CA ARG A 954 -35.44 33.33 5.89
C ARG A 954 -35.52 33.87 4.47
N THR A 955 -34.77 33.34 3.52
CA THR A 955 -34.77 33.73 2.09
C THR A 955 -35.43 32.70 1.18
N GLY A 956 -36.45 31.98 1.65
CA GLY A 956 -37.35 31.23 0.80
C GLY A 956 -38.04 32.18 -0.22
N PRO A 957 -38.33 31.75 -1.45
CA PRO A 957 -38.78 32.62 -2.53
C PRO A 957 -40.10 33.30 -2.13
N ARG A 958 -40.04 34.62 -1.95
CA ARG A 958 -41.25 35.43 -1.91
C ARG A 958 -41.90 35.38 -3.28
N THR A 959 -42.99 34.63 -3.41
CA THR A 959 -43.91 34.73 -4.52
C THR A 959 -44.48 36.15 -4.58
N ALA A 960 -44.20 36.87 -5.65
CA ALA A 960 -44.76 38.16 -5.96
C ALA A 960 -46.26 37.99 -6.25
N GLY A 961 -47.11 38.39 -5.32
CA GLY A 961 -48.53 38.57 -5.55
C GLY A 961 -48.78 39.95 -6.20
N PRO A 962 -49.80 40.07 -7.07
CA PRO A 962 -50.02 41.26 -7.89
C PRO A 962 -50.57 42.43 -7.04
N ARG A 963 -50.13 43.66 -7.37
CA ARG A 963 -50.61 44.94 -6.77
C ARG A 963 -52.12 45.14 -7.02
N PRO A 964 -52.93 45.55 -6.04
CA PRO A 964 -54.27 46.08 -6.29
C PRO A 964 -54.27 47.57 -6.63
N GLY A 965 -54.99 47.96 -7.66
CA GLY A 965 -55.36 49.29 -7.97
C GLY A 965 -56.51 49.86 -7.07
N PRO A 966 -56.70 51.16 -7.03
CA PRO A 966 -57.53 51.78 -5.99
C PRO A 966 -58.99 51.93 -6.44
N GLY A 967 -59.91 51.82 -5.47
CA GLY A 967 -61.22 52.44 -5.66
C GLY A 967 -62.41 51.76 -5.00
N GLY A 968 -63.02 52.43 -3.97
CA GLY A 968 -64.44 52.50 -3.85
C GLY A 968 -65.24 51.65 -2.90
N GLY A 969 -65.49 52.13 -1.66
CA GLY A 969 -66.83 52.39 -1.10
C GLY A 969 -67.73 51.19 -0.70
N GLY A 970 -68.06 51.17 0.58
CA GLY A 970 -69.43 51.02 1.00
C GLY A 970 -69.96 49.68 1.53
N GLY A 971 -70.27 49.65 2.87
CA GLY A 971 -71.53 49.07 3.30
C GLY A 971 -71.63 47.78 4.08
N ARG A 972 -71.58 47.90 5.40
CA ARG A 972 -72.53 47.32 6.41
C ARG A 972 -72.99 45.84 6.25
N GLY A 973 -72.83 45.11 7.36
CA GLY A 973 -73.96 44.41 7.97
C GLY A 973 -73.86 42.91 8.06
N GLY A 974 -73.77 42.41 9.31
CA GLY A 974 -74.73 41.48 9.80
C GLY A 974 -74.20 40.02 10.15
N THR A 975 -74.07 39.89 11.47
CA THR A 975 -74.49 38.71 12.29
C THR A 975 -74.20 37.29 11.88
N GLY A 976 -73.51 36.57 12.82
CA GLY A 976 -73.40 35.08 12.91
C GLY A 976 -74.74 34.39 13.19
N PRO A 977 -74.81 33.20 13.74
CA PRO A 977 -73.84 32.31 14.36
C PRO A 977 -74.07 30.77 13.97
N ALA A 978 -73.19 30.00 14.50
CA ALA A 978 -73.29 28.59 15.07
C ALA A 978 -73.93 27.43 14.28
N THR A 979 -73.27 26.29 14.26
CA THR A 979 -73.48 25.00 14.98
C THR A 979 -72.89 23.91 14.15
N ALA A 980 -71.96 23.15 14.76
CA ALA A 980 -72.04 21.85 15.37
C ALA A 980 -72.47 20.64 14.44
N GLY A 981 -71.73 19.57 14.49
CA GLY A 981 -72.20 18.20 14.16
C GLY A 981 -71.19 17.37 13.45
N THR A 982 -70.35 16.63 14.16
CA THR A 982 -70.33 15.17 14.44
C THR A 982 -70.12 14.21 13.26
N ALA A 983 -69.02 13.49 13.43
CA ALA A 983 -68.88 12.02 13.40
C ALA A 983 -69.02 11.21 12.09
N GLY A 984 -68.08 10.33 11.94
CA GLY A 984 -68.37 9.00 11.40
C GLY A 984 -67.36 8.40 10.44
N ASP A 985 -66.49 7.61 11.02
CA ASP A 985 -66.01 6.28 10.57
C ASP A 985 -65.89 5.99 9.05
N ARG A 986 -64.74 5.71 8.59
CA ARG A 986 -64.15 4.36 8.35
C ARG A 986 -62.70 4.48 7.86
#